data_ed1af7f577852139cfb5d4ee183a9120
#
_entry.id   ed1af7f577852139cfb5d4ee183a9120
#
_cell.length_a   1.000
_cell.length_b   1.000
_cell.length_c   1.000
_cell.angle_alpha   90.00
_cell.angle_beta   90.00
_cell.angle_gamma   90.00
#
_symmetry.space_group_name_H-M   'P 1'
#
loop_
_entity.id
_entity.type
_entity.pdbx_description
1 polymer ?
#
loop_
_entity_poly.entity_id
_entity_poly.type
_entity_poly.pdbx_seq_one_letter_code
_entity_poly.pdbx_strand_id
1 'polypeptide(L)'
;MNLIRAALHATGTLVLTTALSANAEGRPHELTEAPAKDLAIAPSDLSQALLALGQQARVSIVFPKAVTEAIQTPGLDGTFTVTQALDRLIGAACLGYSLVSEQLIAVHAGCEASVATRPQAISVGRASHQDAQPATITGIEEVIVRDRPITGSRIRMPNLIHDTETDIIDQAAIDDSGVQAVGELLRFLPSVAGNSTSTLISNGGDGTATVTLRGLPSSNTLVLVNGRRINPDAFLGKSVDLNTIPLGLVERIEVLKDGASAIYGSDAIAGVVNLITRDQVEGVRVETSYGDASRGDLDTTNSSVTYGGDFDVGGGALHTNLGLNYYKQDPIFSRDRKRSESSDGRRDGGVDKRSSATAPARITLPTGPVILADASLDGSDPSHFRPATDEDLFEYRDVTVSIVPSERWTLFSDARATFANDVEVYGEALVTDTEAVNTLAQTPLMTGFEYLPLPVAADNVYNPFGIELTDVRRRFTELSPREEKNRSRTRRLVGGVAFPVGVSRWDISIADNRTESDQNARNELHAYRTQQALGPAAQCTDGCVPLNLFGPPGSVTKEMLAYLEVDAHNDGLSTLRDVSLNVDFPFGRLPAGTVEVASGAEYREEALETDPDPLVAQAATIGGANFGPTDGDRSVWEAYMEILVPLVRDRPFVDSLDLQVAGRFSHYSDFGKSSNPKFTLRYAPVSSALLRASYASGFRAPTLHQLFTSETVSFDQLNDPCALAENVGVLPGCTQQSDPTVQQFVTVRGGDRDLRAESASTITAGIALMPEAVRGLSASLDYYWISARDVVDANAQFIVNENARSGQFDDRVLRDDAGNLTRVVATALNIGSRDVNGLDVRVVYDVESTRLGGIELAFNATHIRSFRDRLDPASPARDQAGTFTDEASSGNGALPDWKANVGMTWHRRGWQLAYTVHYVSDLTELIPTTDMTRTIDSWRVHNVQLSYLGPLTRWTRISVGANNLFDAVPPYSAAAFNDSYDARTYDITGRYLYAQLVKDL
;
A
#
# COMPACT_ATOMS: atom_id res chain seq x y z
N MET A 1 -23.39 11.35 0.63
CA MET A 1 -23.45 12.80 0.81
C MET A 1 -24.59 13.24 1.73
N ASN A 2 -25.82 12.83 1.52
CA ASN A 2 -26.92 13.30 2.38
C ASN A 2 -26.93 12.76 3.82
N LEU A 3 -26.46 11.56 4.07
CA LEU A 3 -26.37 10.98 5.43
C LEU A 3 -25.18 11.50 6.21
N ILE A 4 -24.04 11.75 5.57
CA ILE A 4 -22.86 12.36 6.20
C ILE A 4 -23.12 13.85 6.48
N ARG A 5 -23.82 14.57 5.59
CA ARG A 5 -24.27 15.95 5.86
C ARG A 5 -25.31 16.03 6.97
N ALA A 6 -26.22 15.05 7.09
CA ALA A 6 -27.19 14.99 8.17
C ALA A 6 -26.56 14.64 9.52
N ALA A 7 -25.58 13.74 9.54
CA ALA A 7 -24.80 13.42 10.73
C ALA A 7 -23.91 14.60 11.18
N LEU A 8 -23.32 15.34 10.25
CA LEU A 8 -22.53 16.54 10.53
C LEU A 8 -23.37 17.69 11.11
N HIS A 9 -24.64 17.83 10.68
CA HIS A 9 -25.53 18.85 11.27
C HIS A 9 -26.07 18.44 12.64
N ALA A 10 -26.27 17.17 12.91
CA ALA A 10 -26.76 16.68 14.20
C ALA A 10 -25.66 16.57 15.27
N THR A 11 -24.46 16.13 14.89
CA THR A 11 -23.32 15.96 15.81
C THR A 11 -22.52 17.27 15.99
N GLY A 12 -22.35 18.07 14.95
CA GLY A 12 -21.65 19.36 15.03
C GLY A 12 -22.36 20.38 15.93
N THR A 13 -23.70 20.39 15.94
CA THR A 13 -24.47 21.28 16.81
C THR A 13 -24.50 20.78 18.24
N LEU A 14 -24.45 19.49 18.50
CA LEU A 14 -24.43 18.92 19.85
C LEU A 14 -23.06 19.03 20.52
N VAL A 15 -21.95 18.89 19.76
CA VAL A 15 -20.58 19.02 20.26
C VAL A 15 -20.22 20.51 20.50
N LEU A 16 -20.69 21.42 19.63
CA LEU A 16 -20.46 22.87 19.85
C LEU A 16 -21.24 23.43 21.00
N THR A 17 -22.45 22.94 21.28
CA THR A 17 -23.27 23.42 22.44
C THR A 17 -22.80 22.86 23.77
N THR A 18 -22.20 21.67 23.82
CA THR A 18 -21.58 21.14 25.06
C THR A 18 -20.19 21.74 25.34
N ALA A 19 -19.39 22.06 24.31
CA ALA A 19 -18.09 22.71 24.49
C ALA A 19 -18.18 24.19 24.92
N LEU A 20 -19.26 24.90 24.55
CA LEU A 20 -19.49 26.29 24.92
C LEU A 20 -20.12 26.48 26.33
N SER A 21 -20.66 25.40 26.93
CA SER A 21 -21.19 25.45 28.31
C SER A 21 -20.22 24.97 29.39
N ALA A 22 -19.05 24.43 29.02
CA ALA A 22 -18.01 23.96 29.95
C ALA A 22 -16.93 25.01 30.29
N ASN A 23 -16.94 26.18 29.67
CA ASN A 23 -15.95 27.26 29.88
C ASN A 23 -16.39 28.35 30.84
N ALA A 24 -16.89 27.97 32.01
CA ALA A 24 -17.04 28.91 33.13
C ALA A 24 -16.63 28.16 34.41
N GLU A 25 -15.38 28.27 34.74
CA GLU A 25 -14.66 28.13 36.00
C GLU A 25 -13.40 27.25 35.86
N GLY A 26 -12.38 27.81 35.19
CA GLY A 26 -11.03 27.27 35.21
C GLY A 26 -10.36 27.56 36.56
N ARG A 27 -10.24 26.56 37.41
CA ARG A 27 -9.20 26.52 38.45
C ARG A 27 -8.00 25.79 37.87
N PRO A 28 -6.75 26.22 38.09
CA PRO A 28 -5.58 25.43 37.77
C PRO A 28 -5.61 24.15 38.64
N HIS A 29 -5.67 23.00 38.02
CA HIS A 29 -5.53 21.71 38.71
C HIS A 29 -4.14 21.64 39.34
N GLU A 30 -4.07 21.63 40.67
CA GLU A 30 -2.94 21.09 41.43
C GLU A 30 -2.82 19.62 41.05
N LEU A 31 -1.57 19.20 40.71
CA LEU A 31 -1.17 17.80 40.53
C LEU A 31 -1.66 16.97 41.70
N THR A 32 -2.77 16.26 41.53
CA THR A 32 -3.16 15.20 42.44
C THR A 32 -2.18 14.04 42.16
N GLU A 33 -1.36 13.69 43.17
CA GLU A 33 -0.46 12.55 43.12
C GLU A 33 -1.23 11.33 42.60
N ALA A 34 -0.77 10.74 41.52
CA ALA A 34 -1.28 9.46 41.02
C ALA A 34 -1.31 8.46 42.20
N PRO A 35 -2.34 7.60 42.31
CA PRO A 35 -2.48 6.69 43.44
C PRO A 35 -1.22 5.83 43.60
N ALA A 36 -0.77 5.69 44.86
CA ALA A 36 0.40 4.87 45.16
C ALA A 36 0.15 3.42 44.74
N LYS A 37 1.13 2.80 44.06
CA LYS A 37 1.09 1.41 43.58
C LYS A 37 2.08 0.54 44.36
N ASP A 38 1.77 -0.75 44.53
CA ASP A 38 2.73 -1.72 45.05
C ASP A 38 3.77 -2.02 43.96
N LEU A 39 5.01 -1.62 44.20
CA LEU A 39 6.14 -1.77 43.30
C LEU A 39 7.15 -2.75 43.89
N ALA A 40 7.58 -3.74 43.12
CA ALA A 40 8.63 -4.71 43.49
C ALA A 40 9.73 -4.68 42.41
N ILE A 41 10.69 -3.77 42.56
CA ILE A 41 11.82 -3.57 41.63
C ILE A 41 13.08 -4.14 42.29
N ALA A 42 13.69 -5.14 41.69
CA ALA A 42 14.92 -5.75 42.20
C ALA A 42 16.10 -4.78 42.12
N PRO A 43 17.11 -4.87 43.00
CA PRO A 43 18.37 -4.14 42.81
C PRO A 43 18.97 -4.45 41.45
N SER A 44 19.26 -3.41 40.67
CA SER A 44 19.74 -3.49 39.28
C SER A 44 20.45 -2.19 38.88
N ASP A 45 20.95 -2.09 37.64
CA ASP A 45 21.28 -0.79 37.11
C ASP A 45 20.01 0.07 36.97
N LEU A 46 20.21 1.39 36.96
CA LEU A 46 19.10 2.35 36.93
C LEU A 46 18.24 2.22 35.67
N SER A 47 18.82 1.83 34.53
CA SER A 47 18.07 1.61 33.31
C SER A 47 17.04 0.51 33.49
N GLN A 48 17.45 -0.63 34.06
CA GLN A 48 16.56 -1.77 34.34
C GLN A 48 15.51 -1.42 35.39
N ALA A 49 15.91 -0.64 36.40
CA ALA A 49 14.99 -0.20 37.43
C ALA A 49 13.93 0.77 36.90
N LEU A 50 14.30 1.70 36.01
CA LEU A 50 13.38 2.63 35.36
C LEU A 50 12.44 1.90 34.38
N LEU A 51 12.93 0.90 33.68
CA LEU A 51 12.09 0.03 32.83
C LEU A 51 11.06 -0.73 33.67
N ALA A 52 11.51 -1.33 34.77
CA ALA A 52 10.62 -2.05 35.69
C ALA A 52 9.59 -1.11 36.34
N LEU A 53 10.00 0.11 36.69
CA LEU A 53 9.09 1.15 37.17
C LEU A 53 8.04 1.52 36.11
N GLY A 54 8.46 1.80 34.87
CA GLY A 54 7.56 2.11 33.79
C GLY A 54 6.52 1.03 33.54
N GLN A 55 6.96 -0.24 33.57
CA GLN A 55 6.07 -1.41 33.41
C GLN A 55 5.08 -1.55 34.57
N GLN A 56 5.57 -1.49 35.85
CA GLN A 56 4.72 -1.71 37.00
C GLN A 56 3.82 -0.51 37.30
N ALA A 57 4.31 0.70 37.05
CA ALA A 57 3.54 1.93 37.24
C ALA A 57 2.66 2.30 36.01
N ARG A 58 2.91 1.67 34.85
CA ARG A 58 2.25 1.99 33.56
C ARG A 58 2.43 3.42 33.14
N VAL A 59 3.67 3.89 33.20
CA VAL A 59 4.07 5.21 32.70
C VAL A 59 5.20 5.03 31.70
N SER A 60 5.23 5.85 30.70
CA SER A 60 6.34 5.94 29.76
C SER A 60 7.47 6.72 30.42
N ILE A 61 8.65 6.11 30.55
CA ILE A 61 9.82 6.80 31.11
C ILE A 61 10.88 6.83 30.04
N VAL A 62 11.24 8.05 29.61
CA VAL A 62 12.30 8.30 28.64
C VAL A 62 13.57 8.67 29.42
N PHE A 63 14.69 7.98 29.15
CA PHE A 63 15.94 8.23 29.86
C PHE A 63 17.15 7.93 28.97
N PRO A 64 18.27 8.66 29.14
CA PRO A 64 19.49 8.40 28.39
C PRO A 64 20.19 7.15 28.92
N LYS A 65 20.13 6.05 28.17
CA LYS A 65 20.63 4.73 28.56
C LYS A 65 22.09 4.73 29.01
N ALA A 66 22.96 5.40 28.26
CA ALA A 66 24.38 5.50 28.57
C ALA A 66 24.71 6.13 29.94
N VAL A 67 23.80 6.98 30.48
CA VAL A 67 23.98 7.60 31.80
C VAL A 67 23.39 6.73 32.89
N THR A 68 22.32 5.98 32.62
CA THR A 68 21.56 5.21 33.62
C THR A 68 22.14 3.79 33.83
N GLU A 69 22.74 3.17 32.82
CA GLU A 69 23.38 1.85 32.94
C GLU A 69 24.59 1.82 33.90
N ALA A 70 25.29 2.95 34.01
CA ALA A 70 26.43 3.05 34.92
C ALA A 70 26.05 3.22 36.39
N ILE A 71 24.75 3.41 36.71
CA ILE A 71 24.26 3.73 38.05
C ILE A 71 23.55 2.52 38.61
N GLN A 72 24.02 1.98 39.74
CA GLN A 72 23.38 0.90 40.48
C GLN A 72 22.34 1.46 41.47
N THR A 73 21.12 0.90 41.45
CA THR A 73 20.04 1.29 42.38
C THR A 73 19.71 0.12 43.32
N PRO A 74 19.38 0.39 44.60
CA PRO A 74 19.06 -0.64 45.59
C PRO A 74 17.71 -1.34 45.30
N GLY A 75 16.99 -0.94 44.27
CA GLY A 75 15.63 -1.43 44.01
C GLY A 75 14.58 -0.80 44.89
N LEU A 76 13.32 -1.21 44.72
CA LEU A 76 12.17 -0.75 45.53
C LEU A 76 11.27 -1.94 45.87
N ASP A 77 10.77 -1.98 47.12
CA ASP A 77 9.76 -2.95 47.53
C ASP A 77 8.76 -2.21 48.45
N GLY A 78 7.49 -2.16 48.05
CA GLY A 78 6.42 -1.52 48.82
C GLY A 78 5.55 -0.56 47.96
N THR A 79 4.68 0.17 48.63
CA THR A 79 3.68 1.07 48.01
C THR A 79 4.24 2.47 47.82
N PHE A 80 4.39 2.94 46.57
CA PHE A 80 4.94 4.25 46.22
C PHE A 80 4.11 4.92 45.14
N THR A 81 4.07 6.26 45.14
CA THR A 81 3.71 7.00 43.93
C THR A 81 4.85 6.94 42.90
N VAL A 82 4.57 7.22 41.65
CA VAL A 82 5.61 7.19 40.59
C VAL A 82 6.74 8.19 40.89
N THR A 83 6.39 9.37 41.38
CA THR A 83 7.34 10.40 41.77
C THR A 83 8.21 9.95 42.98
N GLN A 84 7.61 9.36 43.98
CA GLN A 84 8.36 8.80 45.13
C GLN A 84 9.29 7.65 44.73
N ALA A 85 8.87 6.81 43.77
CA ALA A 85 9.67 5.74 43.21
C ALA A 85 10.87 6.31 42.43
N LEU A 86 10.64 7.31 41.58
CA LEU A 86 11.68 8.01 40.82
C LEU A 86 12.69 8.69 41.75
N ASP A 87 12.22 9.45 42.76
CA ASP A 87 13.08 10.12 43.75
C ASP A 87 13.99 9.12 44.46
N ARG A 88 13.50 7.90 44.75
CA ARG A 88 14.30 6.85 45.37
C ARG A 88 15.28 6.17 44.45
N LEU A 89 14.91 5.90 43.24
CA LEU A 89 15.76 5.24 42.23
C LEU A 89 16.87 6.19 41.74
N ILE A 90 16.56 7.48 41.58
CA ILE A 90 17.47 8.49 41.03
C ILE A 90 18.25 9.23 42.12
N GLY A 91 17.78 9.21 43.37
CA GLY A 91 18.17 10.11 44.49
C GLY A 91 19.64 10.15 44.91
N ALA A 92 20.54 9.35 44.34
CA ALA A 92 22.00 9.44 44.56
C ALA A 92 22.77 9.78 43.27
N ALA A 93 22.10 9.92 42.17
CA ALA A 93 22.67 10.19 40.87
C ALA A 93 22.42 11.67 40.50
N CYS A 94 23.36 12.32 39.86
CA CYS A 94 23.16 13.66 39.33
C CYS A 94 22.17 13.64 38.12
N LEU A 95 20.97 13.14 38.35
CA LEU A 95 19.87 13.07 37.39
C LEU A 95 18.65 13.79 37.95
N GLY A 96 17.93 14.48 37.09
CA GLY A 96 16.60 15.05 37.32
C GLY A 96 15.56 14.32 36.48
N TYR A 97 14.30 14.56 36.77
CA TYR A 97 13.22 14.15 35.88
C TYR A 97 12.21 15.28 35.74
N SER A 98 11.55 15.31 34.58
CA SER A 98 10.43 16.21 34.30
C SER A 98 9.21 15.37 33.87
N LEU A 99 8.04 15.75 34.38
CA LEU A 99 6.77 15.22 33.95
C LEU A 99 6.39 15.93 32.65
N VAL A 100 6.48 15.24 31.54
CA VAL A 100 6.10 15.78 30.22
C VAL A 100 4.59 15.68 30.02
N SER A 101 3.97 14.61 30.54
CA SER A 101 2.52 14.43 30.69
C SER A 101 2.24 13.49 31.88
N GLU A 102 0.98 13.24 32.22
CA GLU A 102 0.63 12.32 33.33
C GLU A 102 1.16 10.88 33.13
N GLN A 103 1.48 10.49 31.89
CA GLN A 103 1.99 9.17 31.54
C GLN A 103 3.38 9.19 30.91
N LEU A 104 4.00 10.36 30.70
CA LEU A 104 5.32 10.49 30.12
C LEU A 104 6.27 11.26 31.02
N ILE A 105 7.34 10.62 31.43
CA ILE A 105 8.36 11.16 32.32
C ILE A 105 9.70 11.14 31.59
N ALA A 106 10.36 12.29 31.51
CA ALA A 106 11.71 12.38 30.95
C ALA A 106 12.74 12.48 32.08
N VAL A 107 13.70 11.55 32.12
CA VAL A 107 14.86 11.59 33.02
C VAL A 107 16.03 12.22 32.25
N HIS A 108 16.66 13.22 32.83
CA HIS A 108 17.73 14.00 32.20
C HIS A 108 18.92 14.19 33.14
N ALA A 109 20.09 14.49 32.58
CA ALA A 109 21.27 14.84 33.38
C ALA A 109 21.12 16.24 33.98
N GLY A 110 21.27 16.39 35.31
CA GLY A 110 21.20 17.68 35.99
C GLY A 110 21.33 17.55 37.50
N CYS A 111 22.21 18.29 38.11
CA CYS A 111 22.45 18.34 39.58
C CYS A 111 21.65 19.47 40.23
N GLU A 112 20.34 19.59 40.00
CA GLU A 112 19.51 20.50 40.81
C GLU A 112 18.78 19.69 41.87
N ALA A 113 19.18 19.95 43.14
CA ALA A 113 18.52 19.38 44.31
C ALA A 113 17.07 19.86 44.37
N SER A 114 16.09 18.97 44.27
CA SER A 114 14.70 19.28 44.54
C SER A 114 14.53 19.59 46.03
N VAL A 115 14.50 20.83 46.39
CA VAL A 115 14.11 21.29 47.74
C VAL A 115 12.59 21.39 47.74
N ALA A 116 11.93 20.49 48.43
CA ALA A 116 10.52 20.59 48.77
C ALA A 116 10.30 21.83 49.63
N THR A 117 9.77 22.92 49.12
CA THR A 117 9.36 24.09 49.88
C THR A 117 7.84 24.18 49.89
N ARG A 118 7.27 24.22 51.11
CA ARG A 118 5.87 24.53 51.40
C ARG A 118 5.45 25.87 50.77
N PRO A 119 4.24 26.01 50.33
CA PRO A 119 3.76 27.24 49.71
C PRO A 119 3.55 28.35 50.74
N GLN A 120 4.25 29.47 50.57
CA GLN A 120 3.84 30.77 51.07
C GLN A 120 3.28 31.59 49.91
N ALA A 121 2.08 32.08 50.11
CA ALA A 121 1.40 32.96 49.16
C ALA A 121 2.23 34.23 48.88
N ILE A 122 2.59 34.48 47.62
CA ILE A 122 3.11 35.78 47.18
C ILE A 122 2.42 36.15 45.85
N SER A 123 2.01 37.42 45.88
CA SER A 123 1.25 38.19 44.90
C SER A 123 1.86 38.19 43.49
N VAL A 124 0.95 38.24 42.52
CA VAL A 124 1.14 38.36 41.10
C VAL A 124 2.14 39.46 40.70
N GLY A 125 3.29 39.06 40.21
CA GLY A 125 4.20 39.91 39.44
C GLY A 125 4.48 39.21 38.12
N ARG A 126 4.16 39.89 37.00
CA ARG A 126 4.47 39.41 35.64
C ARG A 126 5.98 39.12 35.55
N ALA A 127 6.34 37.85 35.50
CA ALA A 127 7.69 37.43 35.13
C ALA A 127 7.68 37.04 33.64
N SER A 128 8.60 37.70 32.93
CA SER A 128 8.91 37.44 31.55
C SER A 128 9.34 35.98 31.34
N HIS A 129 8.69 35.29 30.41
CA HIS A 129 9.19 34.01 29.89
C HIS A 129 10.53 34.25 29.19
N GLN A 130 11.61 33.90 29.84
CA GLN A 130 12.91 33.69 29.20
C GLN A 130 13.22 32.20 29.28
N ASP A 131 13.39 31.66 28.08
CA ASP A 131 14.13 30.44 27.78
C ASP A 131 13.66 29.13 28.43
N ALA A 132 12.48 28.65 28.06
CA ALA A 132 12.28 27.23 27.95
C ALA A 132 12.74 26.82 26.54
N GLN A 133 13.97 26.36 26.37
CA GLN A 133 14.36 25.63 25.17
C GLN A 133 13.48 24.40 25.07
N PRO A 134 12.88 24.13 23.90
CA PRO A 134 12.27 22.82 23.66
C PRO A 134 13.39 21.78 23.91
N ALA A 135 13.08 20.76 24.70
CA ALA A 135 13.99 19.65 24.92
C ALA A 135 14.32 19.08 23.54
N THR A 136 15.58 19.21 23.17
CA THR A 136 16.12 18.65 21.94
C THR A 136 16.00 17.15 22.10
N ILE A 137 15.13 16.51 21.31
CA ILE A 137 15.06 15.06 21.20
C ILE A 137 16.36 14.66 20.48
N THR A 138 17.37 14.32 21.25
CA THR A 138 18.67 13.91 20.74
C THR A 138 18.81 12.42 20.92
N GLY A 139 18.94 11.73 19.78
CA GLY A 139 19.55 10.41 19.72
C GLY A 139 18.61 9.21 19.89
N ILE A 140 18.87 8.27 19.06
CA ILE A 140 18.25 6.96 18.87
C ILE A 140 18.29 6.02 20.11
N GLU A 141 18.67 6.52 21.28
CA GLU A 141 18.72 5.76 22.55
C GLU A 141 17.56 6.06 23.51
N GLU A 142 16.45 6.58 23.01
CA GLU A 142 15.24 6.69 23.83
C GLU A 142 14.56 5.33 23.98
N VAL A 143 14.66 4.73 25.16
CA VAL A 143 13.89 3.56 25.51
C VAL A 143 12.46 4.02 25.83
N ILE A 144 11.59 3.99 24.83
CA ILE A 144 10.16 4.26 25.00
C ILE A 144 9.51 2.99 25.52
N VAL A 145 9.07 2.99 26.78
CA VAL A 145 8.25 1.90 27.33
C VAL A 145 6.85 2.02 26.70
N ARG A 146 6.54 1.18 25.75
CA ARG A 146 5.24 1.17 25.04
C ARG A 146 4.33 0.08 25.62
N ASP A 147 3.05 0.39 25.74
CA ASP A 147 2.02 -0.58 26.17
C ASP A 147 1.59 -1.54 25.04
N ARG A 148 2.02 -1.31 23.80
CA ARG A 148 1.66 -2.14 22.63
C ARG A 148 2.88 -2.91 22.09
N PRO A 149 2.71 -4.18 21.67
CA PRO A 149 3.78 -4.93 21.02
C PRO A 149 4.13 -4.28 19.68
N ILE A 150 5.41 -4.40 19.29
CA ILE A 150 5.89 -3.96 17.97
C ILE A 150 5.53 -4.99 16.91
N THR A 151 5.32 -4.53 15.68
CA THR A 151 5.03 -5.42 14.55
C THR A 151 6.11 -6.49 14.40
N GLY A 152 5.69 -7.76 14.35
CA GLY A 152 6.56 -8.94 14.31
C GLY A 152 6.60 -9.75 15.58
N SER A 153 5.95 -9.27 16.67
CA SER A 153 5.76 -10.01 17.92
C SER A 153 4.41 -9.70 18.54
N ARG A 154 3.88 -10.63 19.34
CA ARG A 154 2.72 -10.43 20.23
C ARG A 154 3.17 -10.25 21.68
N ILE A 155 4.44 -10.46 21.96
CA ILE A 155 5.04 -10.26 23.30
C ILE A 155 5.31 -8.76 23.48
N ARG A 156 4.89 -8.20 24.59
CA ARG A 156 5.06 -6.78 24.96
C ARG A 156 6.43 -6.57 25.60
N MET A 157 7.44 -6.28 24.81
CA MET A 157 8.77 -5.96 25.31
C MET A 157 9.29 -4.64 24.74
N PRO A 158 9.83 -3.75 25.60
CA PRO A 158 10.29 -2.43 25.16
C PRO A 158 11.50 -2.45 24.21
N ASN A 159 12.35 -3.49 24.28
CA ASN A 159 13.63 -3.54 23.58
C ASN A 159 13.58 -4.23 22.20
N LEU A 160 12.41 -4.69 21.73
CA LEU A 160 12.30 -5.42 20.45
C LEU A 160 12.45 -4.52 19.22
N ILE A 161 12.45 -3.19 19.35
CA ILE A 161 12.52 -2.24 18.22
C ILE A 161 13.82 -2.43 17.41
N HIS A 162 14.95 -2.64 18.07
CA HIS A 162 16.24 -2.87 17.42
C HIS A 162 16.48 -4.33 17.07
N ASP A 163 15.65 -5.22 17.61
CA ASP A 163 15.81 -6.66 17.52
C ASP A 163 15.11 -7.28 16.32
N THR A 164 14.20 -6.54 15.67
CA THR A 164 13.47 -6.99 14.48
C THR A 164 13.89 -6.19 13.24
N GLU A 165 13.74 -6.78 12.05
CA GLU A 165 13.96 -6.12 10.75
C GLU A 165 12.75 -5.23 10.40
N THR A 166 12.46 -4.25 11.25
CA THR A 166 11.30 -3.36 11.11
C THR A 166 11.75 -1.93 10.85
N ASP A 167 11.32 -1.36 9.72
CA ASP A 167 11.45 0.07 9.47
C ASP A 167 10.31 0.80 10.17
N ILE A 168 10.63 1.79 10.99
CA ILE A 168 9.65 2.66 11.63
C ILE A 168 9.72 4.01 10.95
N ILE A 169 8.61 4.44 10.36
CA ILE A 169 8.41 5.78 9.82
C ILE A 169 7.57 6.51 10.84
N ASP A 170 8.21 7.32 11.66
CA ASP A 170 7.55 8.07 12.71
C ASP A 170 6.88 9.35 12.20
N GLN A 171 6.21 10.06 13.10
CA GLN A 171 5.51 11.30 12.77
C GLN A 171 6.44 12.38 12.21
N ALA A 172 7.68 12.46 12.67
CA ALA A 172 8.62 13.46 12.19
C ALA A 172 9.02 13.18 10.73
N ALA A 173 9.29 11.92 10.41
CA ALA A 173 9.58 11.48 9.03
C ALA A 173 8.37 11.68 8.10
N ILE A 174 7.14 11.43 8.60
CA ILE A 174 5.90 11.70 7.86
C ILE A 174 5.77 13.19 7.57
N ASP A 175 5.88 14.04 8.59
CA ASP A 175 5.76 15.50 8.46
C ASP A 175 6.84 16.09 7.54
N ASP A 176 8.06 15.55 7.56
CA ASP A 176 9.21 16.03 6.77
C ASP A 176 9.17 15.57 5.30
N SER A 177 8.38 14.55 4.97
CA SER A 177 8.28 14.02 3.62
C SER A 177 7.55 14.94 2.63
N GLY A 178 6.63 15.77 3.15
CA GLY A 178 5.72 16.59 2.33
C GLY A 178 4.74 15.79 1.48
N VAL A 179 4.64 14.49 1.71
CA VAL A 179 3.72 13.59 1.01
C VAL A 179 2.33 13.67 1.64
N GLN A 180 1.28 13.50 0.84
CA GLN A 180 -0.09 13.74 1.26
C GLN A 180 -0.92 12.46 1.46
N ALA A 181 -0.41 11.29 1.01
CA ALA A 181 -1.09 10.00 1.10
C ALA A 181 -0.15 8.87 1.54
N VAL A 182 -0.69 7.85 2.23
CA VAL A 182 0.10 6.70 2.74
C VAL A 182 0.76 5.92 1.60
N GLY A 183 0.03 5.68 0.50
CA GLY A 183 0.56 4.95 -0.66
C GLY A 183 1.75 5.66 -1.31
N GLU A 184 1.72 6.99 -1.41
CA GLU A 184 2.84 7.78 -1.93
C GLU A 184 4.07 7.68 -1.03
N LEU A 185 3.88 7.77 0.30
CA LEU A 185 4.97 7.65 1.27
C LEU A 185 5.67 6.30 1.15
N LEU A 186 4.90 5.21 1.11
CA LEU A 186 5.42 3.85 1.03
C LEU A 186 6.12 3.57 -0.30
N ARG A 187 5.70 4.18 -1.41
CA ARG A 187 6.35 4.04 -2.73
C ARG A 187 7.82 4.45 -2.71
N PHE A 188 8.19 5.44 -1.90
CA PHE A 188 9.58 5.88 -1.77
C PHE A 188 10.45 4.97 -0.90
N LEU A 189 9.89 3.99 -0.20
CA LEU A 189 10.70 3.03 0.56
C LEU A 189 11.60 2.21 -0.37
N PRO A 190 12.88 2.00 -0.02
CA PRO A 190 13.78 1.17 -0.82
C PRO A 190 13.29 -0.27 -1.01
N SER A 191 12.63 -0.85 0.00
CA SER A 191 12.09 -2.21 -0.04
C SER A 191 10.83 -2.37 -0.89
N VAL A 192 10.21 -1.27 -1.36
CA VAL A 192 9.02 -1.30 -2.22
C VAL A 192 9.46 -1.28 -3.68
N ALA A 193 9.11 -2.34 -4.43
CA ALA A 193 9.42 -2.53 -5.85
C ALA A 193 8.33 -3.40 -6.50
N GLY A 194 8.22 -3.39 -7.82
CA GLY A 194 7.26 -4.21 -8.57
C GLY A 194 5.91 -3.51 -8.80
N ASN A 195 4.82 -4.27 -8.83
CA ASN A 195 3.50 -3.84 -9.30
C ASN A 195 2.60 -3.25 -8.20
N SER A 196 3.07 -2.26 -7.41
CA SER A 196 2.17 -1.48 -6.54
C SER A 196 1.27 -0.56 -7.37
N THR A 197 0.03 -0.31 -6.90
CA THR A 197 -0.89 0.64 -7.54
C THR A 197 -0.92 1.98 -6.81
N SER A 198 -1.34 3.04 -7.50
CA SER A 198 -1.57 4.38 -6.94
C SER A 198 -2.41 5.20 -7.91
N THR A 199 -2.76 6.43 -7.55
CA THR A 199 -3.43 7.40 -8.43
C THR A 199 -2.61 7.80 -9.66
N LEU A 200 -1.33 7.37 -9.76
CA LEU A 200 -0.48 7.58 -10.94
C LEU A 200 -0.75 6.58 -12.08
N ILE A 201 -1.66 5.62 -11.87
CA ILE A 201 -2.01 4.62 -12.89
C ILE A 201 -3.38 4.95 -13.43
N SER A 202 -3.43 5.41 -14.67
CA SER A 202 -4.67 5.83 -15.31
C SER A 202 -5.38 4.69 -16.05
N ASN A 203 -4.68 3.91 -16.86
CA ASN A 203 -5.30 2.81 -17.60
C ASN A 203 -5.12 1.50 -16.85
N GLY A 204 -6.21 0.91 -16.39
CA GLY A 204 -6.21 -0.27 -15.53
C GLY A 204 -5.98 0.03 -14.04
N GLY A 205 -6.01 1.32 -13.62
CA GLY A 205 -6.05 1.75 -12.24
C GLY A 205 -7.43 2.29 -11.86
N ASP A 206 -7.86 2.05 -10.64
CA ASP A 206 -9.15 2.47 -10.06
C ASP A 206 -8.99 3.60 -9.03
N GLY A 207 -7.77 4.15 -8.89
CA GLY A 207 -7.42 5.16 -7.88
C GLY A 207 -7.02 4.57 -6.52
N THR A 208 -7.03 3.26 -6.33
CA THR A 208 -6.54 2.61 -5.11
C THR A 208 -5.01 2.65 -5.02
N ALA A 209 -4.49 2.57 -3.79
CA ALA A 209 -3.05 2.46 -3.54
C ALA A 209 -2.73 1.14 -2.81
N THR A 210 -1.78 0.39 -3.35
CA THR A 210 -1.30 -0.86 -2.76
C THR A 210 0.21 -0.82 -2.52
N VAL A 211 0.74 -1.78 -1.76
CA VAL A 211 2.18 -1.88 -1.49
C VAL A 211 2.71 -3.27 -1.83
N THR A 212 3.87 -3.30 -2.50
CA THR A 212 4.59 -4.52 -2.87
C THR A 212 5.98 -4.49 -2.24
N LEU A 213 6.24 -5.38 -1.29
CA LEU A 213 7.56 -5.47 -0.67
C LEU A 213 8.48 -6.42 -1.47
N ARG A 214 9.72 -5.96 -1.73
CA ARG A 214 10.78 -6.76 -2.39
C ARG A 214 10.37 -7.35 -3.76
N GLY A 215 9.46 -6.67 -4.46
CA GLY A 215 8.95 -7.10 -5.77
C GLY A 215 7.91 -8.23 -5.74
N LEU A 216 7.56 -8.77 -4.57
CA LEU A 216 6.51 -9.76 -4.44
C LEU A 216 5.12 -9.11 -4.62
N PRO A 217 4.11 -9.81 -5.13
CA PRO A 217 2.77 -9.25 -5.30
C PRO A 217 2.21 -8.61 -4.02
N SER A 218 1.37 -7.59 -4.16
CA SER A 218 0.72 -6.92 -3.02
C SER A 218 -0.08 -7.86 -2.12
N SER A 219 -0.61 -8.95 -2.68
CA SER A 219 -1.27 -10.02 -1.92
C SER A 219 -0.33 -10.83 -1.00
N ASN A 220 0.98 -10.67 -1.12
CA ASN A 220 1.99 -11.28 -0.24
C ASN A 220 2.49 -10.33 0.85
N THR A 221 1.95 -9.10 0.89
CA THR A 221 2.23 -8.07 1.91
C THR A 221 0.98 -7.84 2.75
N LEU A 222 1.04 -8.20 4.02
CA LEU A 222 -0.08 -8.02 4.93
C LEU A 222 -0.17 -6.57 5.40
N VAL A 223 -1.33 -5.94 5.24
CA VAL A 223 -1.62 -4.60 5.77
C VAL A 223 -2.48 -4.71 7.03
N LEU A 224 -2.06 -4.02 8.08
CA LEU A 224 -2.75 -3.96 9.37
C LEU A 224 -3.02 -2.50 9.78
N VAL A 225 -4.06 -2.32 10.56
CA VAL A 225 -4.35 -1.08 11.29
C VAL A 225 -4.41 -1.41 12.78
N ASN A 226 -3.53 -0.81 13.57
CA ASN A 226 -3.38 -1.09 15.01
C ASN A 226 -3.19 -2.58 15.31
N GLY A 227 -2.44 -3.30 14.44
CA GLY A 227 -2.17 -4.73 14.59
C GLY A 227 -3.31 -5.68 14.22
N ARG A 228 -4.40 -5.17 13.61
CA ARG A 228 -5.57 -5.94 13.16
C ARG A 228 -5.74 -5.85 11.66
N ARG A 229 -6.26 -6.93 11.05
CA ARG A 229 -6.55 -6.98 9.62
C ARG A 229 -7.63 -5.98 9.23
N ILE A 230 -7.56 -5.51 7.99
CA ILE A 230 -8.59 -4.78 7.28
C ILE A 230 -8.92 -5.54 5.99
N ASN A 231 -10.16 -5.45 5.52
CA ASN A 231 -10.59 -6.14 4.31
C ASN A 231 -9.95 -5.55 3.04
N PRO A 232 -9.74 -6.36 1.99
CA PRO A 232 -9.30 -5.87 0.69
C PRO A 232 -10.38 -4.99 0.03
N ASP A 233 -9.98 -4.20 -0.97
CA ASP A 233 -10.93 -3.54 -1.87
C ASP A 233 -11.76 -4.58 -2.63
N ALA A 234 -13.03 -4.22 -2.94
CA ALA A 234 -13.98 -5.18 -3.50
C ALA A 234 -13.63 -5.60 -4.94
N PHE A 235 -13.17 -4.69 -5.79
CA PHE A 235 -12.79 -5.03 -7.17
C PHE A 235 -11.38 -5.60 -7.29
N LEU A 236 -10.43 -5.11 -6.49
CA LEU A 236 -9.10 -5.73 -6.43
C LEU A 236 -9.14 -7.14 -5.82
N GLY A 237 -10.01 -7.38 -4.83
CA GLY A 237 -10.24 -8.68 -4.19
C GLY A 237 -9.01 -9.36 -3.56
N LYS A 238 -7.84 -8.72 -3.60
CA LYS A 238 -6.55 -9.29 -3.20
C LYS A 238 -5.69 -8.40 -2.33
N SER A 239 -5.97 -7.10 -2.27
CA SER A 239 -5.11 -6.12 -1.58
C SER A 239 -5.95 -5.03 -0.91
N VAL A 240 -5.42 -4.51 0.18
CA VAL A 240 -6.01 -3.38 0.92
C VAL A 240 -5.68 -2.09 0.18
N ASP A 241 -6.67 -1.20 0.04
CA ASP A 241 -6.41 0.17 -0.39
C ASP A 241 -5.87 1.00 0.78
N LEU A 242 -4.59 1.38 0.69
CA LEU A 242 -3.90 2.21 1.68
C LEU A 242 -4.51 3.61 1.82
N ASN A 243 -5.24 4.08 0.81
CA ASN A 243 -5.91 5.37 0.85
C ASN A 243 -7.09 5.40 1.83
N THR A 244 -7.57 4.25 2.31
CA THR A 244 -8.62 4.19 3.33
C THR A 244 -8.20 4.80 4.66
N ILE A 245 -6.87 4.90 4.92
CA ILE A 245 -6.31 5.45 6.16
C ILE A 245 -5.61 6.78 5.85
N PRO A 246 -6.15 7.93 6.28
CA PRO A 246 -5.53 9.23 6.04
C PRO A 246 -4.22 9.38 6.80
N LEU A 247 -3.22 9.94 6.14
CA LEU A 247 -1.89 10.15 6.72
C LEU A 247 -1.93 11.04 7.99
N GLY A 248 -2.83 12.03 8.05
CA GLY A 248 -3.00 12.90 9.21
C GLY A 248 -3.49 12.19 10.49
N LEU A 249 -4.05 10.98 10.39
CA LEU A 249 -4.45 10.16 11.53
C LEU A 249 -3.39 9.13 11.94
N VAL A 250 -2.35 8.95 11.13
CA VAL A 250 -1.27 8.00 11.40
C VAL A 250 -0.26 8.61 12.36
N GLU A 251 0.08 7.91 13.43
CA GLU A 251 1.18 8.26 14.34
C GLU A 251 2.52 7.78 13.78
N ARG A 252 2.53 6.53 13.29
CA ARG A 252 3.71 5.91 12.67
C ARG A 252 3.31 4.74 11.78
N ILE A 253 4.20 4.38 10.87
CA ILE A 253 4.07 3.19 10.03
C ILE A 253 5.20 2.23 10.40
N GLU A 254 4.87 0.99 10.70
CA GLU A 254 5.82 -0.07 10.99
C GLU A 254 5.85 -1.04 9.80
N VAL A 255 7.01 -1.17 9.14
CA VAL A 255 7.21 -2.04 7.99
C VAL A 255 8.16 -3.17 8.38
N LEU A 256 7.59 -4.32 8.74
CA LEU A 256 8.33 -5.54 9.04
C LEU A 256 8.74 -6.23 7.73
N LYS A 257 10.03 -6.45 7.54
CA LYS A 257 10.61 -7.05 6.33
C LYS A 257 11.03 -8.52 6.55
N ASP A 258 10.27 -9.27 7.34
CA ASP A 258 10.51 -10.69 7.65
C ASP A 258 9.22 -11.51 7.47
N GLY A 259 9.34 -12.81 7.25
CA GLY A 259 8.19 -13.71 7.23
C GLY A 259 7.46 -13.71 8.56
N ALA A 260 6.15 -13.41 8.54
CA ALA A 260 5.37 -13.20 9.75
C ALA A 260 4.07 -14.03 9.81
N SER A 261 3.92 -15.05 8.98
CA SER A 261 2.72 -15.90 8.99
C SER A 261 2.53 -16.67 10.31
N ALA A 262 3.60 -16.95 11.06
CA ALA A 262 3.53 -17.55 12.39
C ALA A 262 2.87 -16.62 13.44
N ILE A 263 2.88 -15.31 13.21
CA ILE A 263 2.34 -14.27 14.10
C ILE A 263 0.96 -13.79 13.62
N TYR A 264 0.81 -13.56 12.31
CA TYR A 264 -0.37 -12.88 11.72
C TYR A 264 -1.19 -13.73 10.75
N GLY A 265 -0.75 -14.96 10.41
CA GLY A 265 -1.45 -15.86 9.48
C GLY A 265 -1.11 -15.60 8.01
N SER A 266 -2.08 -15.81 7.11
CA SER A 266 -1.93 -15.65 5.66
C SER A 266 -1.40 -14.29 5.24
N ASP A 267 -0.80 -14.21 4.03
CA ASP A 267 -0.42 -12.98 3.31
C ASP A 267 0.86 -12.29 3.83
N ALA A 268 1.40 -12.69 4.99
CA ALA A 268 2.61 -12.13 5.58
C ALA A 268 3.89 -12.86 5.10
N ILE A 269 4.06 -13.03 3.78
CA ILE A 269 5.23 -13.69 3.16
C ILE A 269 6.35 -12.68 2.93
N ALA A 270 6.05 -11.58 2.24
CA ALA A 270 7.00 -10.51 1.93
C ALA A 270 7.30 -9.64 3.15
N GLY A 271 6.31 -9.49 4.01
CA GLY A 271 6.36 -8.68 5.21
C GLY A 271 4.99 -8.20 5.66
N VAL A 272 5.01 -7.23 6.59
CA VAL A 272 3.81 -6.62 7.17
C VAL A 272 3.95 -5.11 7.18
N VAL A 273 2.93 -4.40 6.74
CA VAL A 273 2.79 -2.94 6.91
C VAL A 273 1.70 -2.68 7.93
N ASN A 274 2.06 -2.11 9.08
CA ASN A 274 1.12 -1.84 10.17
C ASN A 274 1.01 -0.33 10.37
N LEU A 275 -0.17 0.20 10.12
CA LEU A 275 -0.50 1.61 10.28
C LEU A 275 -0.99 1.82 11.71
N ILE A 276 -0.21 2.52 12.52
CA ILE A 276 -0.57 2.84 13.90
C ILE A 276 -1.21 4.22 13.91
N THR A 277 -2.45 4.28 14.36
CA THR A 277 -3.20 5.54 14.49
C THR A 277 -2.83 6.26 15.78
N ARG A 278 -2.95 7.58 15.77
CA ARG A 278 -2.74 8.43 16.97
C ARG A 278 -3.74 8.06 18.04
N ASP A 279 -3.26 7.74 19.22
CA ASP A 279 -4.09 7.38 20.37
C ASP A 279 -4.03 8.39 21.52
N GLN A 280 -3.19 9.43 21.42
CA GLN A 280 -3.02 10.45 22.45
C GLN A 280 -2.98 11.84 21.80
N VAL A 281 -4.15 12.42 21.62
CA VAL A 281 -4.31 13.83 21.23
C VAL A 281 -4.90 14.58 22.42
N GLU A 282 -4.27 15.66 22.85
CA GLU A 282 -4.81 16.55 23.89
C GLU A 282 -5.32 17.84 23.25
N GLY A 283 -6.56 18.21 23.51
CA GLY A 283 -7.17 19.41 22.93
C GLY A 283 -7.55 19.23 21.46
N VAL A 284 -7.36 20.25 20.65
CA VAL A 284 -7.68 20.26 19.21
C VAL A 284 -6.40 20.38 18.40
N ARG A 285 -6.16 19.42 17.53
CA ARG A 285 -5.08 19.46 16.54
C ARG A 285 -5.66 19.76 15.16
N VAL A 286 -5.14 20.79 14.51
CA VAL A 286 -5.50 21.18 13.15
C VAL A 286 -4.27 21.04 12.27
N GLU A 287 -4.39 20.25 11.23
CA GLU A 287 -3.36 20.10 10.19
C GLU A 287 -3.98 20.48 8.84
N THR A 288 -3.29 21.27 8.06
CA THR A 288 -3.69 21.55 6.68
C THR A 288 -2.45 21.69 5.80
N SER A 289 -2.52 21.11 4.63
CA SER A 289 -1.50 21.26 3.60
C SER A 289 -2.17 21.61 2.27
N TYR A 290 -1.49 22.41 1.52
CA TYR A 290 -1.82 22.76 0.15
C TYR A 290 -0.55 22.68 -0.69
N GLY A 291 -0.65 22.08 -1.85
CA GLY A 291 0.46 22.00 -2.77
C GLY A 291 -0.01 21.99 -4.22
N ASP A 292 0.89 22.37 -5.12
CA ASP A 292 0.65 22.44 -6.54
C ASP A 292 1.91 22.09 -7.32
N ALA A 293 1.76 21.47 -8.49
CA ALA A 293 2.87 21.32 -9.41
C ALA A 293 3.35 22.71 -9.89
N SER A 294 4.65 22.87 -10.10
CA SER A 294 5.22 24.17 -10.49
C SER A 294 4.67 24.72 -11.82
N ARG A 295 3.88 23.92 -12.55
CA ARG A 295 3.15 24.31 -13.77
C ARG A 295 1.75 24.86 -13.49
N GLY A 296 1.24 24.77 -12.24
CA GLY A 296 -0.07 25.22 -11.82
C GLY A 296 -1.20 24.35 -12.35
N ASP A 297 -1.00 23.05 -12.38
CA ASP A 297 -1.92 22.08 -12.98
C ASP A 297 -2.23 20.86 -12.09
N LEU A 298 -1.79 20.89 -10.80
CA LEU A 298 -2.08 19.85 -9.82
C LEU A 298 -2.32 20.46 -8.45
N ASP A 299 -3.54 20.88 -8.18
CA ASP A 299 -3.91 21.29 -6.82
C ASP A 299 -4.14 20.07 -5.93
N THR A 300 -3.43 20.03 -4.80
CA THR A 300 -3.65 19.02 -3.76
C THR A 300 -3.93 19.70 -2.43
N THR A 301 -5.00 19.31 -1.78
CA THR A 301 -5.36 19.78 -0.44
C THR A 301 -5.54 18.59 0.49
N ASN A 302 -4.92 18.64 1.67
CA ASN A 302 -5.16 17.68 2.75
C ASN A 302 -5.38 18.47 4.05
N SER A 303 -6.52 18.27 4.70
CA SER A 303 -6.86 18.96 5.94
C SER A 303 -7.45 18.00 6.94
N SER A 304 -6.95 18.03 8.17
CA SER A 304 -7.47 17.25 9.28
C SER A 304 -7.73 18.12 10.52
N VAL A 305 -8.75 17.73 11.24
CA VAL A 305 -9.05 18.25 12.58
C VAL A 305 -9.25 17.07 13.50
N THR A 306 -8.44 16.97 14.54
CA THR A 306 -8.54 15.91 15.54
C THR A 306 -8.76 16.55 16.90
N TYR A 307 -9.77 16.09 17.62
CA TYR A 307 -10.01 16.44 19.03
C TYR A 307 -9.70 15.23 19.90
N GLY A 308 -8.94 15.43 20.96
CA GLY A 308 -8.69 14.41 21.96
C GLY A 308 -8.82 14.96 23.37
N GLY A 309 -9.17 14.09 24.31
CA GLY A 309 -9.30 14.52 25.70
C GLY A 309 -9.58 13.36 26.65
N ASP A 310 -9.25 13.64 27.90
CA ASP A 310 -9.43 12.74 29.03
C ASP A 310 -10.68 13.15 29.85
N PHE A 311 -11.47 12.15 30.21
CA PHE A 311 -12.69 12.30 30.96
C PHE A 311 -12.74 11.30 32.11
N ASP A 312 -13.14 11.75 33.31
CA ASP A 312 -13.39 10.83 34.41
C ASP A 312 -14.72 10.08 34.22
N VAL A 313 -14.70 8.78 34.24
CA VAL A 313 -15.88 7.93 34.02
C VAL A 313 -15.94 6.83 35.08
N GLY A 314 -16.89 6.97 36.03
CA GLY A 314 -17.24 5.89 36.96
C GLY A 314 -16.09 5.30 37.82
N GLY A 315 -15.08 6.13 38.14
CA GLY A 315 -13.88 5.72 38.87
C GLY A 315 -12.72 5.19 37.98
N GLY A 316 -12.78 5.48 36.68
CA GLY A 316 -11.72 5.26 35.71
C GLY A 316 -11.49 6.50 34.84
N ALA A 317 -10.51 6.45 33.97
CA ALA A 317 -10.20 7.49 32.97
C ALA A 317 -10.64 7.01 31.58
N LEU A 318 -11.36 7.84 30.85
CA LEU A 318 -11.71 7.65 29.45
C LEU A 318 -10.91 8.63 28.60
N HIS A 319 -10.00 8.12 27.78
CA HIS A 319 -9.40 8.88 26.70
C HIS A 319 -10.21 8.70 25.41
N THR A 320 -10.41 9.77 24.64
CA THR A 320 -11.11 9.67 23.35
C THR A 320 -10.48 10.60 22.32
N ASN A 321 -10.38 10.13 21.10
CA ASN A 321 -10.00 10.92 19.93
C ASN A 321 -11.13 10.90 18.90
N LEU A 322 -11.39 12.04 18.28
CA LEU A 322 -12.31 12.19 17.17
C LEU A 322 -11.61 12.99 16.07
N GLY A 323 -11.47 12.41 14.89
CA GLY A 323 -10.78 13.03 13.76
C GLY A 323 -11.65 13.10 12.51
N LEU A 324 -11.53 14.19 11.79
CA LEU A 324 -12.09 14.38 10.45
C LEU A 324 -10.96 14.76 9.51
N ASN A 325 -10.87 14.08 8.37
CA ASN A 325 -9.92 14.38 7.31
C ASN A 325 -10.63 14.60 5.98
N TYR A 326 -10.15 15.57 5.24
CA TYR A 326 -10.51 15.84 3.84
C TYR A 326 -9.26 15.87 2.98
N TYR A 327 -9.27 15.13 1.89
CA TYR A 327 -8.22 15.08 0.87
C TYR A 327 -8.82 15.31 -0.50
N LYS A 328 -8.16 16.13 -1.33
CA LYS A 328 -8.49 16.33 -2.74
C LYS A 328 -7.21 16.47 -3.56
N GLN A 329 -7.19 15.82 -4.72
CA GLN A 329 -6.13 15.89 -5.73
C GLN A 329 -6.77 16.10 -7.10
N ASP A 330 -6.34 17.11 -7.82
CA ASP A 330 -6.76 17.38 -9.19
C ASP A 330 -6.01 16.48 -10.20
N PRO A 331 -6.50 16.30 -11.45
CA PRO A 331 -5.83 15.48 -12.47
C PRO A 331 -4.62 16.17 -13.08
N ILE A 332 -3.65 15.36 -13.56
CA ILE A 332 -2.69 15.79 -14.58
C ILE A 332 -3.02 15.06 -15.87
N PHE A 333 -3.22 15.80 -16.97
CA PHE A 333 -3.39 15.20 -18.28
C PHE A 333 -2.05 14.77 -18.89
N SER A 334 -2.06 13.67 -19.65
CA SER A 334 -0.84 13.11 -20.24
C SER A 334 -0.14 14.11 -21.16
N ARG A 335 -0.90 14.93 -21.92
CA ARG A 335 -0.39 16.00 -22.80
C ARG A 335 0.41 17.09 -22.07
N ASP A 336 0.22 17.26 -20.75
CA ASP A 336 0.82 18.35 -19.98
C ASP A 336 2.20 17.99 -19.41
N ARG A 337 2.70 16.78 -19.69
CA ARG A 337 4.03 16.31 -19.24
C ARG A 337 4.83 15.81 -20.43
N LYS A 338 6.07 16.30 -20.54
CA LYS A 338 7.00 15.96 -21.62
C LYS A 338 7.18 14.45 -21.82
N ARG A 339 7.10 13.65 -20.75
CA ARG A 339 7.28 12.19 -20.83
C ARG A 339 6.04 11.49 -21.41
N SER A 340 4.85 11.97 -21.09
CA SER A 340 3.58 11.38 -21.49
C SER A 340 2.87 12.13 -22.64
N GLU A 341 3.38 13.26 -23.13
CA GLU A 341 2.72 14.11 -24.12
C GLU A 341 2.44 13.43 -25.47
N SER A 342 3.15 12.35 -25.78
CA SER A 342 2.93 11.61 -27.02
C SER A 342 3.17 10.13 -26.85
N SER A 343 2.33 9.33 -27.49
CA SER A 343 2.48 7.86 -27.59
C SER A 343 3.40 7.43 -28.73
N ASP A 344 3.90 8.36 -29.56
CA ASP A 344 4.98 8.07 -30.53
C ASP A 344 6.35 8.06 -29.84
N GLY A 345 6.78 6.87 -29.46
CA GLY A 345 8.06 6.65 -28.77
C GLY A 345 9.28 6.63 -29.69
N ARG A 346 9.13 6.73 -31.01
CA ARG A 346 10.26 6.60 -31.98
C ARG A 346 11.36 7.63 -31.75
N ARG A 347 10.99 8.84 -31.31
CA ARG A 347 11.93 9.91 -30.95
C ARG A 347 12.88 9.55 -29.79
N ASP A 348 12.43 8.64 -28.90
CA ASP A 348 13.16 8.17 -27.73
C ASP A 348 13.75 6.77 -27.92
N GLY A 349 13.78 6.27 -29.16
CA GLY A 349 14.32 4.96 -29.52
C GLY A 349 13.39 3.79 -29.22
N GLY A 350 12.10 4.04 -29.04
CA GLY A 350 11.07 3.03 -28.89
C GLY A 350 10.22 2.85 -30.15
N VAL A 351 8.97 2.42 -29.97
CA VAL A 351 8.00 2.17 -31.03
C VAL A 351 6.89 3.20 -31.03
N ASP A 352 6.16 3.32 -32.14
CA ASP A 352 4.96 4.13 -32.23
C ASP A 352 3.79 3.37 -31.61
N LYS A 353 3.25 3.89 -30.49
CA LYS A 353 2.12 3.32 -29.76
C LYS A 353 0.82 4.09 -29.97
N ARG A 354 0.79 5.03 -30.90
CA ARG A 354 -0.45 5.71 -31.28
C ARG A 354 -1.49 4.70 -31.77
N SER A 355 -2.75 4.98 -31.50
CA SER A 355 -3.83 4.04 -31.76
C SER A 355 -4.12 3.87 -33.24
N SER A 356 -4.27 2.62 -33.66
CA SER A 356 -4.74 2.28 -35.00
C SER A 356 -6.26 2.46 -35.19
N ALA A 357 -7.02 2.68 -34.09
CA ALA A 357 -8.39 3.17 -34.19
C ALA A 357 -8.35 4.67 -34.39
N THR A 358 -8.64 5.11 -35.62
CA THR A 358 -8.43 6.46 -36.09
C THR A 358 -9.77 7.18 -36.34
N ALA A 359 -9.75 8.49 -36.53
CA ALA A 359 -10.89 9.27 -36.95
C ALA A 359 -10.45 10.21 -38.10
N PRO A 360 -10.81 9.89 -39.41
CA PRO A 360 -11.72 8.83 -39.89
C PRO A 360 -11.19 7.40 -39.71
N ALA A 361 -12.06 6.40 -39.96
CA ALA A 361 -11.72 5.01 -39.74
C ALA A 361 -10.60 4.49 -40.63
N ARG A 362 -9.77 3.63 -40.11
CA ARG A 362 -8.80 2.80 -40.84
C ARG A 362 -9.48 1.47 -41.20
N ILE A 363 -9.47 1.11 -42.49
CA ILE A 363 -10.18 -0.06 -43.04
C ILE A 363 -9.16 -0.99 -43.66
N THR A 364 -9.13 -2.25 -43.27
CA THR A 364 -8.24 -3.27 -43.85
C THR A 364 -8.92 -3.94 -45.04
N LEU A 365 -8.45 -3.64 -46.25
CA LEU A 365 -8.85 -4.30 -47.51
C LEU A 365 -7.87 -5.41 -47.86
N PRO A 366 -8.23 -6.36 -48.75
CA PRO A 366 -7.28 -7.36 -49.26
C PRO A 366 -6.02 -6.75 -49.89
N THR A 367 -6.09 -5.50 -50.34
CA THR A 367 -4.99 -4.72 -50.94
C THR A 367 -4.13 -4.00 -49.93
N GLY A 368 -4.51 -4.01 -48.67
CA GLY A 368 -3.86 -3.31 -47.57
C GLY A 368 -4.78 -2.29 -46.88
N PRO A 369 -4.33 -1.66 -45.79
CA PRO A 369 -5.12 -0.71 -45.03
C PRO A 369 -5.32 0.61 -45.81
N VAL A 370 -6.54 1.13 -45.75
CA VAL A 370 -6.94 2.43 -46.36
C VAL A 370 -7.63 3.33 -45.33
N ILE A 371 -7.63 4.61 -45.59
CA ILE A 371 -8.28 5.65 -44.80
C ILE A 371 -8.90 6.70 -45.73
N LEU A 372 -9.92 7.42 -45.30
CA LEU A 372 -10.53 8.51 -46.06
C LEU A 372 -9.47 9.55 -46.43
N ALA A 373 -9.39 9.91 -47.73
CA ALA A 373 -8.30 10.73 -48.24
C ALA A 373 -8.35 12.17 -47.79
N ASP A 374 -9.58 12.73 -47.61
CA ASP A 374 -9.81 14.11 -47.20
C ASP A 374 -11.13 14.21 -46.41
N ALA A 375 -11.18 15.06 -45.36
CA ALA A 375 -12.33 15.24 -44.51
C ALA A 375 -13.55 15.91 -45.22
N SER A 376 -13.38 16.43 -46.39
CA SER A 376 -14.49 16.97 -47.23
C SER A 376 -15.23 15.88 -48.00
N LEU A 377 -14.69 14.66 -48.03
CA LEU A 377 -15.29 13.51 -48.72
C LEU A 377 -16.23 12.78 -47.72
N ASP A 378 -17.31 12.21 -48.23
CA ASP A 378 -18.35 11.56 -47.43
C ASP A 378 -18.12 10.05 -47.19
N GLY A 379 -17.11 9.48 -47.84
CA GLY A 379 -16.78 8.05 -47.75
C GLY A 379 -17.75 7.10 -48.47
N SER A 380 -18.63 7.62 -49.33
CA SER A 380 -19.64 6.82 -50.07
C SER A 380 -19.11 6.12 -51.33
N ASP A 381 -17.89 6.40 -51.75
CA ASP A 381 -17.27 5.84 -52.97
C ASP A 381 -15.87 5.29 -52.62
N PRO A 382 -15.45 4.11 -53.13
CA PRO A 382 -14.11 3.57 -52.93
C PRO A 382 -12.97 4.52 -53.32
N SER A 383 -13.18 5.40 -54.31
CA SER A 383 -12.19 6.40 -54.73
C SER A 383 -11.92 7.52 -53.70
N HIS A 384 -12.76 7.64 -52.70
CA HIS A 384 -12.56 8.56 -51.57
C HIS A 384 -11.43 8.13 -50.61
N PHE A 385 -10.90 6.92 -50.74
CA PHE A 385 -9.93 6.34 -49.83
C PHE A 385 -8.53 6.29 -50.46
N ARG A 386 -7.51 6.50 -49.62
CA ARG A 386 -6.09 6.33 -49.93
C ARG A 386 -5.45 5.28 -49.05
N PRO A 387 -4.28 4.74 -49.41
CA PRO A 387 -3.51 3.91 -48.44
C PRO A 387 -3.29 4.64 -47.10
N ALA A 388 -3.49 3.94 -46.00
CA ALA A 388 -3.23 4.46 -44.69
C ALA A 388 -1.72 4.39 -44.38
N THR A 389 -1.23 5.36 -43.64
CA THR A 389 0.17 5.49 -43.20
C THR A 389 0.25 5.61 -41.68
N ASP A 390 1.46 5.57 -41.12
CA ASP A 390 1.66 5.79 -39.68
C ASP A 390 1.30 7.23 -39.26
N GLU A 391 1.31 8.21 -40.18
CA GLU A 391 0.93 9.58 -39.86
C GLU A 391 -0.57 9.71 -39.52
N ASP A 392 -1.38 8.74 -39.94
CA ASP A 392 -2.82 8.70 -39.69
C ASP A 392 -3.19 8.15 -38.31
N LEU A 393 -2.22 7.60 -37.54
CA LEU A 393 -2.47 7.02 -36.21
C LEU A 393 -2.96 8.09 -35.22
N PHE A 394 -3.87 7.72 -34.35
CA PHE A 394 -4.53 8.61 -33.40
C PHE A 394 -3.72 8.79 -32.11
N GLU A 395 -3.42 10.07 -31.74
CA GLU A 395 -2.81 10.42 -30.47
C GLU A 395 -3.87 10.46 -29.36
N TYR A 396 -3.93 9.44 -28.51
CA TYR A 396 -4.92 9.34 -27.45
C TYR A 396 -4.53 10.12 -26.18
N ARG A 397 -3.27 10.49 -26.04
CA ARG A 397 -2.77 11.20 -24.85
C ARG A 397 -3.21 12.64 -24.75
N ASP A 398 -3.77 13.18 -25.79
CA ASP A 398 -4.37 14.52 -25.78
C ASP A 398 -5.50 14.66 -24.76
N VAL A 399 -6.16 13.55 -24.39
CA VAL A 399 -7.34 13.55 -23.52
C VAL A 399 -7.22 12.62 -22.31
N THR A 400 -6.22 11.72 -22.25
CA THR A 400 -6.03 10.83 -21.11
C THR A 400 -5.36 11.54 -19.94
N VAL A 401 -5.61 11.06 -18.72
CA VAL A 401 -4.92 11.52 -17.51
C VAL A 401 -3.71 10.63 -17.21
N SER A 402 -2.64 11.23 -16.70
CA SER A 402 -1.50 10.51 -16.09
C SER A 402 -1.62 10.44 -14.58
N ILE A 403 -2.33 11.39 -13.96
CA ILE A 403 -2.68 11.35 -12.53
C ILE A 403 -4.19 11.41 -12.42
N VAL A 404 -4.76 10.40 -11.79
CA VAL A 404 -6.21 10.27 -11.57
C VAL A 404 -6.64 11.22 -10.45
N PRO A 405 -7.62 12.12 -10.68
CA PRO A 405 -8.16 12.95 -9.61
C PRO A 405 -8.83 12.10 -8.54
N SER A 406 -8.67 12.51 -7.29
CA SER A 406 -9.22 11.78 -6.15
C SER A 406 -9.75 12.74 -5.08
N GLU A 407 -10.93 12.43 -4.53
CA GLU A 407 -11.50 13.15 -3.38
C GLU A 407 -11.86 12.15 -2.28
N ARG A 408 -11.53 12.49 -1.03
CA ARG A 408 -11.73 11.59 0.09
C ARG A 408 -12.16 12.32 1.35
N TRP A 409 -13.14 11.74 2.05
CA TRP A 409 -13.58 12.14 3.37
C TRP A 409 -13.40 10.98 4.34
N THR A 410 -12.79 11.25 5.50
CA THR A 410 -12.62 10.23 6.54
C THR A 410 -13.08 10.77 7.89
N LEU A 411 -13.90 10.01 8.57
CA LEU A 411 -14.25 10.18 9.98
C LEU A 411 -13.58 9.06 10.78
N PHE A 412 -12.87 9.41 11.83
CA PHE A 412 -12.20 8.49 12.73
C PHE A 412 -12.57 8.78 14.17
N SER A 413 -12.72 7.75 14.97
CA SER A 413 -12.88 7.85 16.43
C SER A 413 -12.17 6.70 17.11
N ASP A 414 -11.44 7.00 18.17
CA ASP A 414 -10.86 6.04 19.10
C ASP A 414 -11.30 6.42 20.51
N ALA A 415 -11.64 5.44 21.31
CA ALA A 415 -12.03 5.64 22.71
C ALA A 415 -11.45 4.49 23.57
N ARG A 416 -10.86 4.84 24.71
CA ARG A 416 -10.22 3.92 25.63
C ARG A 416 -10.54 4.29 27.06
N ALA A 417 -11.28 3.44 27.75
CA ALA A 417 -11.61 3.59 29.15
C ALA A 417 -10.78 2.65 30.02
N THR A 418 -9.99 3.17 30.94
CA THR A 418 -9.21 2.40 31.90
C THR A 418 -9.84 2.53 33.28
N PHE A 419 -10.25 1.40 33.86
CA PHE A 419 -10.91 1.31 35.15
C PHE A 419 -9.95 0.87 36.27
N ALA A 420 -10.41 0.99 37.54
CA ALA A 420 -9.72 0.38 38.64
C ALA A 420 -9.48 -1.13 38.37
N ASN A 421 -8.38 -1.68 38.87
CA ASN A 421 -7.89 -3.05 38.58
C ASN A 421 -7.41 -3.27 37.13
N ASP A 422 -7.03 -2.21 36.45
CA ASP A 422 -6.39 -2.25 35.13
C ASP A 422 -7.23 -2.94 34.03
N VAL A 423 -8.54 -2.88 34.17
CA VAL A 423 -9.47 -3.28 33.12
C VAL A 423 -9.57 -2.14 32.11
N GLU A 424 -9.31 -2.42 30.87
CA GLU A 424 -9.37 -1.49 29.75
C GLU A 424 -10.48 -1.90 28.78
N VAL A 425 -11.39 -0.97 28.46
CA VAL A 425 -12.39 -1.14 27.41
C VAL A 425 -12.08 -0.14 26.30
N TYR A 426 -11.99 -0.60 25.07
CA TYR A 426 -11.63 0.25 23.95
C TYR A 426 -12.54 0.04 22.74
N GLY A 427 -12.61 1.06 21.89
CA GLY A 427 -13.34 1.03 20.64
C GLY A 427 -12.71 1.93 19.60
N GLU A 428 -12.70 1.48 18.35
CA GLU A 428 -12.22 2.22 17.18
C GLU A 428 -13.33 2.25 16.12
N ALA A 429 -13.53 3.37 15.48
CA ALA A 429 -14.43 3.52 14.34
C ALA A 429 -13.75 4.33 13.24
N LEU A 430 -13.81 3.85 12.01
CA LEU A 430 -13.32 4.53 10.82
C LEU A 430 -14.39 4.44 9.73
N VAL A 431 -14.68 5.55 9.09
CA VAL A 431 -15.52 5.62 7.90
C VAL A 431 -14.81 6.49 6.86
N THR A 432 -14.47 5.89 5.74
CA THR A 432 -13.82 6.59 4.61
C THR A 432 -14.71 6.48 3.37
N ASP A 433 -14.93 7.59 2.69
CA ASP A 433 -15.62 7.69 1.40
C ASP A 433 -14.61 8.28 0.41
N THR A 434 -14.19 7.50 -0.60
CA THR A 434 -13.22 7.89 -1.62
C THR A 434 -13.89 7.88 -2.98
N GLU A 435 -13.62 8.89 -3.79
CA GLU A 435 -14.06 8.98 -5.17
C GLU A 435 -12.84 9.26 -6.07
N ALA A 436 -12.68 8.50 -7.14
CA ALA A 436 -11.66 8.69 -8.17
C ALA A 436 -12.32 8.63 -9.55
N VAL A 437 -11.86 9.47 -10.50
CA VAL A 437 -12.43 9.52 -11.87
C VAL A 437 -11.31 9.32 -12.88
N ASN A 438 -11.26 8.15 -13.47
CA ASN A 438 -10.31 7.85 -14.52
C ASN A 438 -10.86 8.33 -15.88
N THR A 439 -10.05 9.03 -16.67
CA THR A 439 -10.44 9.53 -17.99
C THR A 439 -9.52 8.93 -19.05
N LEU A 440 -10.14 8.20 -19.99
CA LEU A 440 -9.48 7.58 -21.14
C LEU A 440 -9.96 8.24 -22.44
N ALA A 441 -9.19 8.05 -23.52
CA ALA A 441 -9.62 8.54 -24.84
C ALA A 441 -10.99 7.92 -25.23
N GLN A 442 -11.69 8.62 -26.12
CA GLN A 442 -12.99 8.21 -26.67
C GLN A 442 -12.94 6.73 -27.11
N THR A 443 -14.09 6.10 -27.07
CA THR A 443 -14.21 4.64 -27.34
C THR A 443 -13.62 4.26 -28.70
N PRO A 444 -12.66 3.32 -28.74
CA PRO A 444 -12.20 2.71 -29.97
C PRO A 444 -13.13 1.54 -30.34
N LEU A 445 -13.53 1.45 -31.57
CA LEU A 445 -14.11 0.24 -32.16
C LEU A 445 -13.06 -0.38 -33.06
N MET A 446 -12.74 -1.64 -32.86
CA MET A 446 -11.82 -2.45 -33.67
C MET A 446 -12.54 -3.76 -34.04
N THR A 447 -13.29 -3.76 -35.15
CA THR A 447 -14.25 -4.84 -35.46
C THR A 447 -13.64 -6.24 -35.53
N GLY A 448 -12.35 -6.35 -35.83
CA GLY A 448 -11.60 -7.62 -35.85
C GLY A 448 -11.03 -8.05 -34.50
N PHE A 449 -11.19 -7.23 -33.43
CA PHE A 449 -10.56 -7.46 -32.11
C PHE A 449 -11.58 -7.40 -30.94
N GLU A 450 -12.88 -7.29 -31.25
CA GLU A 450 -13.90 -7.29 -30.22
C GLU A 450 -14.30 -8.74 -29.85
N TYR A 451 -14.81 -8.93 -28.64
CA TYR A 451 -15.29 -10.24 -28.15
C TYR A 451 -16.36 -10.83 -29.09
N LEU A 452 -17.35 -10.01 -29.46
CA LEU A 452 -18.35 -10.35 -30.44
C LEU A 452 -17.82 -10.01 -31.82
N PRO A 453 -17.76 -10.95 -32.79
CA PRO A 453 -17.38 -10.61 -34.16
C PRO A 453 -18.30 -9.51 -34.73
N LEU A 454 -17.70 -8.45 -35.21
CA LEU A 454 -18.43 -7.25 -35.70
C LEU A 454 -18.12 -6.96 -37.19
N PRO A 455 -18.27 -7.93 -38.13
CA PRO A 455 -17.98 -7.67 -39.51
C PRO A 455 -18.97 -6.63 -40.07
N VAL A 456 -18.47 -5.71 -40.91
CA VAL A 456 -19.33 -4.82 -41.66
C VAL A 456 -19.83 -5.55 -42.90
N ALA A 457 -21.14 -5.77 -42.98
CA ALA A 457 -21.73 -6.53 -44.09
C ALA A 457 -21.49 -5.86 -45.46
N ALA A 458 -21.38 -6.67 -46.49
CA ALA A 458 -21.14 -6.20 -47.86
C ALA A 458 -22.26 -5.27 -48.38
N ASP A 459 -23.50 -5.51 -47.93
CA ASP A 459 -24.69 -4.73 -48.25
C ASP A 459 -25.12 -3.71 -47.19
N ASN A 460 -24.24 -3.46 -46.18
CA ASN A 460 -24.47 -2.37 -45.24
C ASN A 460 -24.60 -1.04 -45.99
N VAL A 461 -25.58 -0.21 -45.68
CA VAL A 461 -25.96 1.00 -46.42
C VAL A 461 -24.81 2.02 -46.56
N TYR A 462 -23.81 1.96 -45.69
CA TYR A 462 -22.65 2.86 -45.70
C TYR A 462 -21.37 2.19 -46.24
N ASN A 463 -21.37 0.88 -46.50
CA ASN A 463 -20.17 0.18 -47.01
C ASN A 463 -19.94 0.44 -48.48
N PRO A 464 -18.95 1.27 -48.88
CA PRO A 464 -18.74 1.62 -50.27
C PRO A 464 -18.05 0.53 -51.08
N PHE A 465 -17.45 -0.45 -50.42
CA PHE A 465 -16.62 -1.49 -51.06
C PHE A 465 -17.39 -2.67 -51.60
N GLY A 466 -18.62 -2.90 -51.11
CA GLY A 466 -19.47 -4.04 -51.49
C GLY A 466 -18.90 -5.43 -51.16
N ILE A 467 -17.95 -5.49 -50.24
CA ILE A 467 -17.39 -6.75 -49.68
C ILE A 467 -17.55 -6.71 -48.17
N GLU A 468 -17.62 -7.85 -47.56
CA GLU A 468 -17.59 -7.94 -46.09
C GLU A 468 -16.23 -7.45 -45.57
N LEU A 469 -16.25 -6.62 -44.54
CA LEU A 469 -15.05 -6.07 -43.94
C LEU A 469 -14.94 -6.57 -42.50
N THR A 470 -13.87 -7.30 -42.18
CA THR A 470 -13.64 -7.91 -40.87
C THR A 470 -12.79 -7.06 -39.95
N ASP A 471 -12.01 -6.08 -40.46
CA ASP A 471 -11.15 -5.20 -39.67
C ASP A 471 -11.34 -3.74 -40.10
N VAL A 472 -12.24 -3.07 -39.39
CA VAL A 472 -12.48 -1.62 -39.47
C VAL A 472 -12.21 -1.02 -38.10
N ARG A 473 -11.34 -0.03 -38.02
CA ARG A 473 -10.89 0.58 -36.75
C ARG A 473 -11.26 2.05 -36.73
N ARG A 474 -12.18 2.43 -35.83
CA ARG A 474 -12.64 3.82 -35.71
C ARG A 474 -12.57 4.29 -34.27
N ARG A 475 -12.07 5.51 -34.03
CA ARG A 475 -12.21 6.28 -32.81
C ARG A 475 -13.48 7.12 -32.87
N PHE A 476 -14.34 6.98 -31.87
CA PHE A 476 -15.60 7.73 -31.78
C PHE A 476 -15.36 9.12 -31.19
N THR A 477 -14.72 10.01 -31.91
CA THR A 477 -14.42 11.38 -31.48
C THR A 477 -15.68 12.25 -31.32
N GLU A 478 -16.83 11.76 -31.77
CA GLU A 478 -18.15 12.32 -31.56
C GLU A 478 -18.72 12.06 -30.16
N LEU A 479 -18.18 11.05 -29.41
CA LEU A 479 -18.45 10.82 -27.99
C LEU A 479 -17.52 11.67 -27.12
N SER A 480 -17.94 11.89 -25.87
CA SER A 480 -17.03 12.35 -24.82
C SER A 480 -15.94 11.31 -24.56
N PRO A 481 -14.79 11.69 -23.97
CA PRO A 481 -13.84 10.73 -23.44
C PRO A 481 -14.52 9.71 -22.52
N ARG A 482 -14.02 8.47 -22.52
CA ARG A 482 -14.50 7.46 -21.57
C ARG A 482 -14.16 7.90 -20.16
N GLU A 483 -15.12 7.76 -19.27
CA GLU A 483 -14.93 8.04 -17.84
C GLU A 483 -15.28 6.80 -17.03
N GLU A 484 -14.40 6.45 -16.13
CA GLU A 484 -14.63 5.41 -15.13
C GLU A 484 -14.58 6.05 -13.75
N LYS A 485 -15.74 6.21 -13.14
CA LYS A 485 -15.89 6.80 -11.83
C LYS A 485 -15.97 5.69 -10.79
N ASN A 486 -14.92 5.57 -10.00
CA ASN A 486 -14.80 4.61 -8.91
C ASN A 486 -15.11 5.30 -7.58
N ARG A 487 -16.02 4.74 -6.80
CA ARG A 487 -16.31 5.18 -5.45
C ARG A 487 -16.21 4.02 -4.49
N SER A 488 -15.44 4.18 -3.43
CA SER A 488 -15.27 3.18 -2.37
C SER A 488 -15.66 3.77 -1.02
N ARG A 489 -16.51 3.06 -0.30
CA ARG A 489 -16.90 3.42 1.07
C ARG A 489 -16.49 2.31 2.02
N THR A 490 -15.46 2.57 2.83
CA THR A 490 -14.98 1.65 3.86
C THR A 490 -15.50 2.05 5.23
N ARG A 491 -16.06 1.08 5.96
CA ARG A 491 -16.42 1.18 7.38
C ARG A 491 -15.65 0.13 8.16
N ARG A 492 -14.97 0.55 9.22
CA ARG A 492 -14.28 -0.32 10.17
C ARG A 492 -14.75 0.00 11.59
N LEU A 493 -15.15 -1.01 12.33
CA LEU A 493 -15.52 -0.92 13.73
C LEU A 493 -14.73 -1.97 14.51
N VAL A 494 -14.13 -1.57 15.62
CA VAL A 494 -13.43 -2.48 16.54
C VAL A 494 -13.91 -2.19 17.94
N GLY A 495 -14.15 -3.21 18.73
CA GLY A 495 -14.42 -3.11 20.15
C GLY A 495 -13.68 -4.18 20.90
N GLY A 496 -13.20 -3.89 22.10
CA GLY A 496 -12.48 -4.88 22.88
C GLY A 496 -12.39 -4.55 24.36
N VAL A 497 -11.95 -5.57 25.13
CA VAL A 497 -11.67 -5.46 26.54
C VAL A 497 -10.34 -6.16 26.84
N ALA A 498 -9.46 -5.46 27.54
CA ALA A 498 -8.23 -6.01 28.05
C ALA A 498 -8.23 -5.96 29.60
N PHE A 499 -7.77 -7.04 30.22
CA PHE A 499 -7.81 -7.15 31.68
C PHE A 499 -6.72 -8.09 32.21
N PRO A 500 -6.19 -7.85 33.39
CA PRO A 500 -5.24 -8.75 34.03
C PRO A 500 -5.93 -9.93 34.72
N VAL A 501 -5.33 -11.12 34.64
CA VAL A 501 -5.69 -12.29 35.43
C VAL A 501 -4.42 -12.83 36.07
N GLY A 502 -4.20 -12.51 37.34
CA GLY A 502 -2.93 -12.81 38.03
C GLY A 502 -1.77 -12.06 37.37
N VAL A 503 -0.81 -12.82 36.81
CA VAL A 503 0.36 -12.27 36.09
C VAL A 503 0.14 -12.15 34.58
N SER A 504 -0.98 -12.67 34.07
CA SER A 504 -1.30 -12.67 32.67
C SER A 504 -2.20 -11.48 32.30
N ARG A 505 -2.04 -10.95 31.10
CA ARG A 505 -2.96 -9.98 30.47
C ARG A 505 -3.76 -10.67 29.37
N TRP A 506 -5.05 -10.46 29.38
CA TRP A 506 -6.01 -10.98 28.43
C TRP A 506 -6.55 -9.84 27.61
N ASP A 507 -6.68 -10.02 26.30
CA ASP A 507 -7.30 -9.08 25.38
C ASP A 507 -8.29 -9.85 24.50
N ILE A 508 -9.54 -9.42 24.52
CA ILE A 508 -10.63 -9.98 23.68
C ILE A 508 -11.15 -8.85 22.83
N SER A 509 -11.19 -9.05 21.51
CA SER A 509 -11.71 -8.03 20.59
C SER A 509 -12.58 -8.64 19.49
N ILE A 510 -13.45 -7.79 18.96
CA ILE A 510 -14.26 -8.03 17.77
C ILE A 510 -14.03 -6.90 16.78
N ALA A 511 -13.92 -7.22 15.51
CA ALA A 511 -13.82 -6.25 14.42
C ALA A 511 -14.85 -6.56 13.33
N ASP A 512 -15.46 -5.52 12.76
CA ASP A 512 -16.34 -5.57 11.59
C ASP A 512 -15.83 -4.55 10.57
N ASN A 513 -15.36 -5.05 9.43
CA ASN A 513 -14.88 -4.24 8.32
C ASN A 513 -15.75 -4.51 7.11
N ARG A 514 -16.14 -3.44 6.42
CA ARG A 514 -16.98 -3.51 5.22
C ARG A 514 -16.56 -2.43 4.23
N THR A 515 -16.30 -2.82 2.99
CA THR A 515 -16.04 -1.91 1.87
C THR A 515 -17.08 -2.14 0.79
N GLU A 516 -17.81 -1.09 0.45
CA GLU A 516 -18.74 -1.01 -0.67
C GLU A 516 -18.05 -0.21 -1.78
N SER A 517 -17.96 -0.76 -2.98
CA SER A 517 -17.35 -0.11 -4.13
C SER A 517 -18.37 -0.03 -5.28
N ASP A 518 -18.50 1.16 -5.84
CA ASP A 518 -19.36 1.45 -7.00
C ASP A 518 -18.45 1.88 -8.16
N GLN A 519 -18.57 1.27 -9.31
CA GLN A 519 -17.87 1.67 -10.55
C GLN A 519 -18.89 2.04 -11.63
N ASN A 520 -18.79 3.26 -12.13
CA ASN A 520 -19.63 3.77 -13.21
C ASN A 520 -18.76 4.06 -14.43
N ALA A 521 -18.85 3.22 -15.46
CA ALA A 521 -18.18 3.40 -16.75
C ALA A 521 -19.15 4.09 -17.71
N ARG A 522 -18.66 5.10 -18.45
CA ARG A 522 -19.46 5.93 -19.35
C ARG A 522 -18.83 6.05 -20.73
N ASN A 523 -19.71 6.38 -21.69
CA ASN A 523 -19.32 6.61 -23.08
C ASN A 523 -18.76 5.35 -23.77
N GLU A 524 -19.26 4.18 -23.39
CA GLU A 524 -19.00 2.89 -24.05
C GLU A 524 -20.04 2.57 -25.11
N LEU A 525 -19.78 1.53 -25.94
CA LEU A 525 -20.74 1.10 -26.95
C LEU A 525 -21.28 -0.29 -26.66
N HIS A 526 -22.55 -0.50 -26.98
CA HIS A 526 -23.26 -1.78 -26.84
C HIS A 526 -22.89 -2.72 -28.01
N ALA A 527 -22.15 -3.80 -27.72
CA ALA A 527 -21.63 -4.71 -28.75
C ALA A 527 -22.69 -5.32 -29.65
N TYR A 528 -23.80 -5.81 -29.11
CA TYR A 528 -24.88 -6.42 -29.93
C TYR A 528 -25.60 -5.39 -30.81
N ARG A 529 -25.84 -4.17 -30.34
CA ARG A 529 -26.43 -3.11 -31.14
C ARG A 529 -25.45 -2.65 -32.24
N THR A 530 -24.15 -2.60 -31.90
CA THR A 530 -23.09 -2.31 -32.88
C THR A 530 -23.05 -3.39 -33.97
N GLN A 531 -23.13 -4.68 -33.60
CA GLN A 531 -23.21 -5.79 -34.55
C GLN A 531 -24.41 -5.64 -35.48
N GLN A 532 -25.60 -5.34 -34.92
CA GLN A 532 -26.81 -5.17 -35.72
C GLN A 532 -26.68 -3.95 -36.67
N ALA A 533 -26.14 -2.83 -36.22
CA ALA A 533 -25.95 -1.62 -36.98
C ALA A 533 -24.90 -1.75 -38.10
N LEU A 534 -23.93 -2.66 -37.97
CA LEU A 534 -22.91 -3.03 -38.97
C LEU A 534 -23.35 -4.18 -39.89
N GLY A 535 -24.40 -4.90 -39.53
CA GLY A 535 -24.90 -6.07 -40.25
C GLY A 535 -25.58 -5.72 -41.58
N PRO A 536 -26.17 -6.76 -42.21
CA PRO A 536 -26.92 -6.58 -43.47
C PRO A 536 -28.03 -5.56 -43.34
N ALA A 537 -28.20 -4.69 -44.36
CA ALA A 537 -29.22 -3.62 -44.33
C ALA A 537 -30.65 -4.17 -44.02
N ALA A 538 -30.98 -5.37 -44.51
CA ALA A 538 -32.28 -6.00 -44.31
C ALA A 538 -32.50 -6.48 -42.86
N GLN A 539 -31.46 -6.63 -42.05
CA GLN A 539 -31.51 -7.05 -40.65
C GLN A 539 -31.53 -5.90 -39.63
N CYS A 540 -31.24 -4.69 -40.09
CA CYS A 540 -31.35 -3.51 -39.24
C CYS A 540 -32.80 -3.02 -39.19
N THR A 541 -33.60 -3.71 -38.32
CA THR A 541 -35.05 -3.52 -38.10
C THR A 541 -35.31 -3.13 -36.64
N ASP A 542 -36.54 -2.91 -36.25
CA ASP A 542 -37.00 -2.72 -34.85
C ASP A 542 -36.29 -1.56 -34.13
N GLY A 543 -36.09 -0.44 -34.82
CA GLY A 543 -35.43 0.75 -34.28
C GLY A 543 -33.92 0.74 -34.39
N CYS A 544 -33.34 -0.26 -35.04
CA CYS A 544 -31.89 -0.27 -35.38
C CYS A 544 -31.56 0.98 -36.25
N VAL A 545 -30.44 1.61 -35.92
CA VAL A 545 -29.87 2.72 -36.67
C VAL A 545 -28.56 2.25 -37.32
N PRO A 546 -28.47 2.17 -38.68
CA PRO A 546 -27.23 1.75 -39.33
C PRO A 546 -26.08 2.69 -39.00
N LEU A 547 -24.90 2.13 -38.78
CA LEU A 547 -23.71 2.85 -38.33
C LEU A 547 -22.80 3.24 -39.51
N ASN A 548 -22.49 4.52 -39.64
CA ASN A 548 -21.56 5.03 -40.66
C ASN A 548 -20.12 5.08 -40.09
N LEU A 549 -19.29 4.06 -40.41
CA LEU A 549 -17.88 4.07 -40.08
C LEU A 549 -16.99 4.73 -41.12
N PHE A 550 -17.49 5.03 -42.34
CA PHE A 550 -16.70 5.36 -43.53
C PHE A 550 -16.52 6.86 -43.77
N GLY A 551 -17.37 7.67 -43.17
CA GLY A 551 -17.32 9.11 -43.30
C GLY A 551 -16.26 9.81 -42.45
N PRO A 552 -16.10 11.13 -42.60
CA PRO A 552 -15.19 11.96 -41.81
C PRO A 552 -15.62 12.01 -40.33
N PRO A 553 -14.78 12.57 -39.42
CA PRO A 553 -15.21 12.95 -38.08
C PRO A 553 -16.50 13.78 -38.11
N GLY A 554 -17.50 13.43 -37.28
CA GLY A 554 -18.84 14.03 -37.28
C GLY A 554 -19.86 13.30 -38.16
N SER A 555 -19.47 12.28 -38.94
CA SER A 555 -20.41 11.47 -39.76
C SER A 555 -21.24 10.47 -38.91
N VAL A 556 -20.78 10.13 -37.71
CA VAL A 556 -21.57 9.38 -36.73
C VAL A 556 -22.56 10.33 -36.08
N THR A 557 -23.82 10.19 -36.46
CA THR A 557 -24.88 11.12 -36.03
C THR A 557 -25.28 10.93 -34.58
N LYS A 558 -25.98 11.87 -33.98
CA LYS A 558 -26.52 11.77 -32.63
C LYS A 558 -27.50 10.60 -32.48
N GLU A 559 -28.24 10.28 -33.51
CA GLU A 559 -29.19 9.16 -33.56
C GLU A 559 -28.43 7.82 -33.54
N MET A 560 -27.29 7.71 -34.27
CA MET A 560 -26.42 6.53 -34.22
C MET A 560 -25.83 6.35 -32.83
N LEU A 561 -25.31 7.43 -32.22
CA LEU A 561 -24.75 7.38 -30.87
C LEU A 561 -25.81 7.03 -29.83
N ALA A 562 -27.02 7.66 -29.89
CA ALA A 562 -28.11 7.35 -28.95
C ALA A 562 -28.57 5.88 -29.03
N TYR A 563 -28.38 5.23 -30.19
CA TYR A 563 -28.65 3.81 -30.35
C TYR A 563 -27.56 2.91 -29.75
N LEU A 564 -26.29 3.33 -29.82
CA LEU A 564 -25.12 2.53 -29.50
C LEU A 564 -24.57 2.77 -28.09
N GLU A 565 -24.59 4.03 -27.63
CA GLU A 565 -23.96 4.44 -26.38
C GLU A 565 -24.62 3.77 -25.17
N VAL A 566 -23.79 3.32 -24.25
CA VAL A 566 -24.22 2.71 -22.98
C VAL A 566 -23.30 3.18 -21.86
N ASP A 567 -23.89 3.25 -20.67
CA ASP A 567 -23.18 3.36 -19.41
C ASP A 567 -23.30 2.02 -18.67
N ALA A 568 -22.24 1.58 -18.00
CA ALA A 568 -22.23 0.37 -17.20
C ALA A 568 -22.07 0.72 -15.72
N HIS A 569 -22.78 -0.03 -14.87
CA HIS A 569 -22.72 0.14 -13.42
C HIS A 569 -22.37 -1.18 -12.76
N ASN A 570 -21.24 -1.21 -12.04
CA ASN A 570 -20.75 -2.37 -11.35
C ASN A 570 -20.72 -2.11 -9.84
N ASP A 571 -21.20 -3.06 -9.04
CA ASP A 571 -21.20 -3.02 -7.59
C ASP A 571 -20.23 -4.05 -7.00
N GLY A 572 -19.61 -3.72 -5.90
CA GLY A 572 -18.73 -4.62 -5.16
C GLY A 572 -18.89 -4.48 -3.65
N LEU A 573 -18.81 -5.60 -2.95
CA LEU A 573 -18.87 -5.68 -1.50
C LEU A 573 -17.79 -6.61 -0.96
N SER A 574 -16.93 -6.09 -0.09
CA SER A 574 -15.95 -6.87 0.66
C SER A 574 -16.23 -6.75 2.15
N THR A 575 -16.27 -7.86 2.87
CA THR A 575 -16.48 -7.89 4.32
C THR A 575 -15.46 -8.76 5.02
N LEU A 576 -15.06 -8.34 6.23
CA LEU A 576 -14.20 -9.10 7.12
C LEU A 576 -14.67 -8.90 8.56
N ARG A 577 -15.10 -9.97 9.20
CA ARG A 577 -15.46 -10.02 10.62
C ARG A 577 -14.46 -10.88 11.36
N ASP A 578 -13.99 -10.40 12.49
CA ASP A 578 -12.96 -11.06 13.28
C ASP A 578 -13.33 -11.03 14.76
N VAL A 579 -13.07 -12.15 15.44
CA VAL A 579 -13.09 -12.26 16.91
C VAL A 579 -11.75 -12.81 17.32
N SER A 580 -11.02 -12.10 18.16
CA SER A 580 -9.69 -12.52 18.62
C SER A 580 -9.58 -12.54 20.15
N LEU A 581 -8.82 -13.51 20.62
CA LEU A 581 -8.40 -13.67 22.01
C LEU A 581 -6.88 -13.70 22.06
N ASN A 582 -6.25 -12.80 22.79
CA ASN A 582 -4.81 -12.76 22.99
C ASN A 582 -4.50 -12.84 24.50
N VAL A 583 -3.46 -13.55 24.85
CA VAL A 583 -3.01 -13.70 26.24
C VAL A 583 -1.49 -13.62 26.27
N ASP A 584 -0.94 -12.75 27.06
CA ASP A 584 0.49 -12.65 27.32
C ASP A 584 0.81 -12.82 28.80
N PHE A 585 1.89 -13.55 29.12
CA PHE A 585 2.29 -13.84 30.50
C PHE A 585 3.74 -14.27 30.62
N PRO A 586 4.41 -13.95 31.75
CA PRO A 586 5.68 -14.55 32.13
C PRO A 586 5.47 -16.01 32.60
N PHE A 587 6.09 -16.96 31.89
CA PHE A 587 5.93 -18.40 32.19
C PHE A 587 6.85 -18.90 33.32
N GLY A 588 8.00 -18.27 33.51
CA GLY A 588 8.96 -18.67 34.52
C GLY A 588 10.28 -17.92 34.37
N ARG A 589 11.20 -18.11 35.31
CA ARG A 589 12.48 -17.40 35.32
C ARG A 589 13.64 -18.39 35.16
N LEU A 590 14.45 -18.16 34.13
CA LEU A 590 15.75 -18.79 33.91
C LEU A 590 16.87 -17.94 34.53
N PRO A 591 18.09 -18.47 34.67
CA PRO A 591 19.23 -17.64 35.09
C PRO A 591 19.50 -16.41 34.23
N ALA A 592 19.11 -16.45 32.97
CA ALA A 592 19.31 -15.39 32.03
C ALA A 592 18.12 -14.40 31.94
N GLY A 593 17.00 -14.63 32.57
CA GLY A 593 15.84 -13.75 32.59
C GLY A 593 14.51 -14.50 32.60
N THR A 594 13.42 -13.78 32.42
CA THR A 594 12.06 -14.31 32.38
C THR A 594 11.74 -14.89 30.99
N VAL A 595 11.11 -16.06 30.96
CA VAL A 595 10.53 -16.64 29.75
C VAL A 595 9.17 -15.96 29.51
N GLU A 596 9.02 -15.26 28.40
CA GLU A 596 7.78 -14.57 28.03
C GLU A 596 7.00 -15.40 27.01
N VAL A 597 5.69 -15.47 27.18
CA VAL A 597 4.79 -16.24 26.31
C VAL A 597 3.63 -15.35 25.88
N ALA A 598 3.36 -15.34 24.59
CA ALA A 598 2.10 -14.83 24.04
C ALA A 598 1.37 -15.98 23.32
N SER A 599 0.06 -16.07 23.47
CA SER A 599 -0.77 -17.06 22.81
C SER A 599 -2.13 -16.47 22.48
N GLY A 600 -2.81 -17.03 21.49
CA GLY A 600 -4.14 -16.56 21.15
C GLY A 600 -4.88 -17.47 20.21
N ALA A 601 -6.15 -17.13 20.01
CA ALA A 601 -7.05 -17.75 19.05
C ALA A 601 -7.83 -16.69 18.31
N GLU A 602 -8.14 -16.96 17.05
CA GLU A 602 -8.85 -16.06 16.16
C GLU A 602 -9.88 -16.83 15.36
N TYR A 603 -11.08 -16.26 15.23
CA TYR A 603 -12.09 -16.69 14.30
C TYR A 603 -12.41 -15.55 13.36
N ARG A 604 -12.38 -15.83 12.05
CA ARG A 604 -12.58 -14.80 11.02
C ARG A 604 -13.54 -15.29 9.95
N GLU A 605 -14.44 -14.42 9.51
CA GLU A 605 -15.30 -14.59 8.35
C GLU A 605 -14.92 -13.55 7.30
N GLU A 606 -14.72 -13.98 6.06
CA GLU A 606 -14.40 -13.15 4.92
C GLU A 606 -15.42 -13.43 3.82
N ALA A 607 -15.96 -12.38 3.19
CA ALA A 607 -16.82 -12.51 2.02
C ALA A 607 -16.50 -11.43 0.99
N LEU A 608 -16.64 -11.79 -0.27
CA LEU A 608 -16.45 -10.94 -1.45
C LEU A 608 -17.60 -11.19 -2.43
N GLU A 609 -18.29 -10.12 -2.79
CA GLU A 609 -19.33 -10.11 -3.81
C GLU A 609 -19.00 -9.01 -4.84
N THR A 610 -19.01 -9.33 -6.11
CA THR A 610 -18.99 -8.35 -7.21
C THR A 610 -20.15 -8.65 -8.15
N ASP A 611 -20.97 -7.64 -8.41
CA ASP A 611 -22.14 -7.70 -9.30
C ASP A 611 -21.92 -6.73 -10.47
N PRO A 612 -21.27 -7.20 -11.56
CA PRO A 612 -21.08 -6.38 -12.74
C PRO A 612 -22.40 -6.17 -13.50
N ASP A 613 -22.48 -5.02 -14.21
CA ASP A 613 -23.56 -4.79 -15.16
C ASP A 613 -23.73 -6.00 -16.09
N PRO A 614 -24.96 -6.39 -16.43
CA PRO A 614 -25.20 -7.52 -17.33
C PRO A 614 -24.48 -7.43 -18.68
N LEU A 615 -24.22 -6.22 -19.20
CA LEU A 615 -23.43 -6.04 -20.42
C LEU A 615 -21.94 -6.35 -20.19
N VAL A 616 -21.40 -5.93 -19.05
CA VAL A 616 -20.02 -6.23 -18.64
C VAL A 616 -19.84 -7.73 -18.42
N ALA A 617 -20.75 -8.36 -17.68
CA ALA A 617 -20.73 -9.80 -17.39
C ALA A 617 -20.83 -10.66 -18.67
N GLN A 618 -21.53 -10.19 -19.70
CA GLN A 618 -21.68 -10.86 -21.00
C GLN A 618 -20.61 -10.46 -22.03
N ALA A 619 -19.62 -9.65 -21.64
CA ALA A 619 -18.63 -9.07 -22.54
C ALA A 619 -19.29 -8.31 -23.73
N ALA A 620 -20.39 -7.61 -23.45
CA ALA A 620 -21.21 -6.90 -24.41
C ALA A 620 -20.94 -5.39 -24.44
N THR A 621 -19.93 -4.89 -23.74
CA THR A 621 -19.44 -3.50 -23.83
C THR A 621 -18.22 -3.44 -24.74
N ILE A 622 -18.11 -2.35 -25.51
CA ILE A 622 -16.95 -2.01 -26.32
C ILE A 622 -16.30 -0.77 -25.70
N GLY A 623 -15.02 -0.84 -25.40
CA GLY A 623 -14.26 0.24 -24.80
C GLY A 623 -14.03 0.11 -23.30
N GLY A 624 -14.81 -0.68 -22.59
CA GLY A 624 -14.67 -0.97 -21.16
C GLY A 624 -13.97 -2.28 -20.84
N ALA A 625 -13.76 -2.54 -19.56
CA ALA A 625 -13.32 -3.82 -19.06
C ALA A 625 -14.52 -4.76 -18.87
N ASN A 626 -14.36 -6.03 -19.27
CA ASN A 626 -15.37 -7.06 -19.09
C ASN A 626 -14.87 -8.07 -18.06
N PHE A 627 -15.68 -8.39 -17.05
CA PHE A 627 -15.38 -9.36 -16.00
C PHE A 627 -16.66 -10.05 -15.49
N GLY A 628 -16.50 -11.27 -14.97
CA GLY A 628 -17.62 -12.05 -14.44
C GLY A 628 -17.94 -11.70 -12.98
N PRO A 629 -19.16 -12.00 -12.52
CA PRO A 629 -19.54 -11.85 -11.12
C PRO A 629 -18.69 -12.76 -10.22
N THR A 630 -18.47 -12.30 -8.99
CA THR A 630 -17.83 -13.06 -7.92
C THR A 630 -18.79 -13.11 -6.73
N ASP A 631 -19.03 -14.30 -6.19
CA ASP A 631 -19.78 -14.49 -4.95
C ASP A 631 -19.14 -15.64 -4.16
N GLY A 632 -18.45 -15.28 -3.09
CA GLY A 632 -17.73 -16.24 -2.28
C GLY A 632 -17.49 -15.79 -0.85
N ASP A 633 -17.52 -16.76 0.06
CA ASP A 633 -17.22 -16.58 1.46
C ASP A 633 -16.33 -17.70 2.00
N ARG A 634 -15.64 -17.41 3.11
CA ARG A 634 -14.91 -18.42 3.88
C ARG A 634 -14.86 -18.08 5.36
N SER A 635 -14.70 -19.12 6.17
CA SER A 635 -14.40 -18.99 7.59
C SER A 635 -13.02 -19.56 7.92
N VAL A 636 -12.37 -18.94 8.90
CA VAL A 636 -11.00 -19.28 9.31
C VAL A 636 -10.92 -19.40 10.83
N TRP A 637 -10.37 -20.51 11.31
CA TRP A 637 -10.01 -20.72 12.71
C TRP A 637 -8.50 -20.76 12.84
N GLU A 638 -7.95 -20.01 13.76
CA GLU A 638 -6.51 -19.95 13.98
C GLU A 638 -6.18 -20.00 15.46
N ALA A 639 -5.04 -20.64 15.77
CA ALA A 639 -4.43 -20.58 17.09
C ALA A 639 -2.93 -20.37 16.94
N TYR A 640 -2.35 -19.53 17.77
CA TYR A 640 -0.92 -19.25 17.74
C TYR A 640 -0.31 -19.27 19.14
N MET A 641 1.01 -19.49 19.18
CA MET A 641 1.84 -19.36 20.38
C MET A 641 3.19 -18.79 20.00
N GLU A 642 3.68 -17.88 20.80
CA GLU A 642 5.01 -17.28 20.72
C GLU A 642 5.68 -17.36 22.07
N ILE A 643 6.95 -17.77 22.12
CA ILE A 643 7.74 -17.96 23.33
C ILE A 643 9.08 -17.27 23.11
N LEU A 644 9.45 -16.37 24.01
CA LEU A 644 10.79 -15.77 24.08
C LEU A 644 11.55 -16.36 25.27
N VAL A 645 12.68 -16.99 24.96
CA VAL A 645 13.53 -17.68 25.92
C VAL A 645 14.88 -16.99 26.03
N PRO A 646 15.19 -16.26 27.11
CA PRO A 646 16.53 -15.75 27.36
C PRO A 646 17.44 -16.90 27.73
N LEU A 647 18.44 -17.22 26.89
CA LEU A 647 19.33 -18.37 27.08
C LEU A 647 20.55 -18.02 27.92
N VAL A 648 21.19 -16.88 27.59
CA VAL A 648 22.42 -16.42 28.25
C VAL A 648 22.37 -14.90 28.44
N ARG A 649 22.85 -14.41 29.58
CA ARG A 649 23.06 -13.00 29.92
C ARG A 649 24.41 -12.81 30.61
N ASP A 650 25.05 -11.68 30.38
CA ASP A 650 26.21 -11.16 31.11
C ASP A 650 27.36 -12.17 31.23
N ARG A 651 27.72 -12.79 30.08
CA ARG A 651 28.89 -13.69 30.01
C ARG A 651 29.96 -13.10 29.10
N PRO A 652 31.25 -13.45 29.27
CA PRO A 652 32.28 -13.01 28.33
C PRO A 652 31.89 -13.33 26.88
N PHE A 653 31.88 -12.33 25.99
CA PHE A 653 31.44 -12.41 24.59
C PHE A 653 29.95 -12.78 24.39
N VAL A 654 29.13 -12.72 25.42
CA VAL A 654 27.68 -12.95 25.35
C VAL A 654 26.97 -11.99 26.30
N ASP A 655 26.73 -10.76 25.84
CA ASP A 655 25.90 -9.81 26.56
C ASP A 655 24.46 -10.36 26.67
N SER A 656 23.92 -10.80 25.54
CA SER A 656 22.64 -11.50 25.48
C SER A 656 22.59 -12.58 24.40
N LEU A 657 21.84 -13.63 24.66
CA LEU A 657 21.47 -14.66 23.69
C LEU A 657 20.02 -15.05 23.96
N ASP A 658 19.14 -14.73 22.99
CA ASP A 658 17.71 -15.00 23.08
C ASP A 658 17.24 -15.88 21.92
N LEU A 659 16.34 -16.79 22.22
CA LEU A 659 15.65 -17.61 21.25
C LEU A 659 14.14 -17.29 21.28
N GLN A 660 13.59 -16.89 20.17
CA GLN A 660 12.15 -16.76 19.98
C GLN A 660 11.65 -17.91 19.12
N VAL A 661 10.60 -18.58 19.57
CA VAL A 661 9.92 -19.65 18.85
C VAL A 661 8.46 -19.27 18.73
N ALA A 662 7.94 -19.26 17.52
CA ALA A 662 6.52 -19.02 17.29
C ALA A 662 5.94 -20.05 16.34
N GLY A 663 4.65 -20.29 16.45
CA GLY A 663 3.91 -21.16 15.55
C GLY A 663 2.44 -20.81 15.50
N ARG A 664 1.86 -20.92 14.32
CA ARG A 664 0.43 -20.71 14.05
C ARG A 664 -0.15 -21.92 13.33
N PHE A 665 -1.28 -22.36 13.80
CA PHE A 665 -2.11 -23.35 13.14
C PHE A 665 -3.37 -22.65 12.64
N SER A 666 -3.66 -22.83 11.34
CA SER A 666 -4.82 -22.22 10.66
C SER A 666 -5.68 -23.31 10.02
N HIS A 667 -6.99 -23.15 10.05
CA HIS A 667 -7.95 -24.01 9.38
C HIS A 667 -8.95 -23.14 8.62
N TYR A 668 -8.90 -23.24 7.31
CA TYR A 668 -9.75 -22.54 6.34
C TYR A 668 -10.86 -23.47 5.86
N SER A 669 -12.08 -22.95 5.66
CA SER A 669 -13.23 -23.73 5.19
C SER A 669 -13.11 -24.17 3.73
N ASP A 670 -12.30 -23.48 2.92
CA ASP A 670 -12.06 -23.72 1.50
C ASP A 670 -10.91 -24.72 1.24
N PHE A 671 -9.66 -24.34 1.48
CA PHE A 671 -8.49 -25.17 1.13
C PHE A 671 -7.95 -26.04 2.28
N GLY A 672 -8.46 -25.90 3.53
CA GLY A 672 -8.10 -26.76 4.66
C GLY A 672 -7.07 -26.18 5.62
N LYS A 673 -5.97 -26.89 5.92
CA LYS A 673 -5.10 -26.61 7.08
C LYS A 673 -3.72 -26.12 6.68
N SER A 674 -3.17 -25.18 7.48
CA SER A 674 -1.79 -24.73 7.38
C SER A 674 -1.14 -24.68 8.77
N SER A 675 0.18 -24.92 8.82
CA SER A 675 0.99 -24.85 10.06
C SER A 675 2.30 -24.13 9.78
N ASN A 676 2.54 -23.04 10.45
CA ASN A 676 3.63 -22.12 10.14
C ASN A 676 4.50 -21.85 11.36
N PRO A 677 5.66 -22.54 11.50
CA PRO A 677 6.65 -22.26 12.53
C PRO A 677 7.54 -21.06 12.14
N LYS A 678 8.06 -20.37 13.19
CA LYS A 678 9.11 -19.35 13.08
C LYS A 678 10.10 -19.55 14.22
N PHE A 679 11.39 -19.40 13.91
CA PHE A 679 12.49 -19.42 14.86
C PHE A 679 13.34 -18.19 14.65
N THR A 680 13.62 -17.43 15.70
CA THR A 680 14.49 -16.25 15.64
C THR A 680 15.55 -16.37 16.74
N LEU A 681 16.81 -16.28 16.37
CA LEU A 681 17.95 -16.23 17.28
C LEU A 681 18.53 -14.82 17.28
N ARG A 682 18.71 -14.26 18.50
CA ARG A 682 19.34 -12.96 18.73
C ARG A 682 20.57 -13.17 19.60
N TYR A 683 21.70 -12.70 19.13
CA TYR A 683 22.97 -12.82 19.82
C TYR A 683 23.69 -11.47 19.85
N ALA A 684 23.78 -10.88 21.04
CA ALA A 684 24.62 -9.72 21.29
C ALA A 684 25.93 -10.18 21.95
N PRO A 685 27.05 -10.19 21.22
CA PRO A 685 28.37 -10.48 21.83
C PRO A 685 28.80 -9.40 22.80
N VAL A 686 28.40 -8.15 22.53
CA VAL A 686 28.59 -6.95 23.33
C VAL A 686 27.34 -6.07 23.16
N SER A 687 27.09 -5.12 24.08
CA SER A 687 25.94 -4.22 24.06
C SER A 687 25.82 -3.38 22.75
N SER A 688 26.95 -3.15 22.08
CA SER A 688 27.03 -2.34 20.86
C SER A 688 26.88 -3.13 19.55
N ALA A 689 26.68 -4.47 19.61
CA ALA A 689 26.56 -5.32 18.43
C ALA A 689 25.52 -6.41 18.64
N LEU A 690 24.58 -6.52 17.71
CA LEU A 690 23.53 -7.55 17.66
C LEU A 690 23.61 -8.33 16.35
N LEU A 691 23.73 -9.65 16.41
CA LEU A 691 23.53 -10.56 15.30
C LEU A 691 22.13 -11.18 15.44
N ARG A 692 21.42 -11.24 14.34
CA ARG A 692 20.08 -11.81 14.28
C ARG A 692 19.95 -12.76 13.10
N ALA A 693 19.19 -13.84 13.31
CA ALA A 693 18.86 -14.78 12.25
C ALA A 693 17.45 -15.31 12.47
N SER A 694 16.64 -15.38 11.40
CA SER A 694 15.32 -15.98 11.47
C SER A 694 15.09 -16.99 10.35
N TYR A 695 14.26 -17.97 10.66
CA TYR A 695 13.61 -18.85 9.70
C TYR A 695 12.11 -18.81 9.96
N ALA A 696 11.34 -18.52 8.94
CA ALA A 696 9.87 -18.51 9.01
C ALA A 696 9.27 -19.32 7.86
N SER A 697 8.33 -20.20 8.18
CA SER A 697 7.41 -20.72 7.18
C SER A 697 6.24 -19.76 7.02
N GLY A 698 5.84 -19.53 5.80
CA GLY A 698 4.73 -18.67 5.44
C GLY A 698 3.77 -19.35 4.45
N PHE A 699 2.59 -18.80 4.32
CA PHE A 699 1.62 -19.22 3.33
C PHE A 699 0.73 -18.05 2.91
N ARG A 700 0.13 -18.19 1.73
CA ARG A 700 -0.94 -17.31 1.25
C ARG A 700 -2.14 -18.14 0.84
N ALA A 701 -3.29 -17.86 1.44
CA ALA A 701 -4.56 -18.42 1.00
C ALA A 701 -4.90 -17.91 -0.42
N PRO A 702 -5.49 -18.72 -1.30
CA PRO A 702 -6.08 -18.19 -2.53
C PRO A 702 -7.07 -17.08 -2.16
N THR A 703 -7.13 -16.02 -2.95
CA THR A 703 -8.12 -14.95 -2.71
C THR A 703 -9.52 -15.45 -3.08
N LEU A 704 -10.57 -14.85 -2.49
CA LEU A 704 -11.94 -15.20 -2.84
C LEU A 704 -12.22 -14.96 -4.35
N HIS A 705 -11.58 -13.93 -4.91
CA HIS A 705 -11.62 -13.69 -6.35
C HIS A 705 -11.00 -14.86 -7.15
N GLN A 706 -9.84 -15.37 -6.74
CA GLN A 706 -9.19 -16.52 -7.41
C GLN A 706 -10.01 -17.82 -7.30
N LEU A 707 -10.83 -17.97 -6.25
CA LEU A 707 -11.65 -19.17 -6.02
C LEU A 707 -13.00 -19.09 -6.71
N PHE A 708 -13.66 -17.93 -6.68
CA PHE A 708 -15.11 -17.82 -6.90
C PHE A 708 -15.50 -16.93 -8.08
N THR A 709 -14.57 -16.21 -8.75
CA THR A 709 -14.94 -15.43 -9.94
C THR A 709 -15.48 -16.34 -11.01
N SER A 710 -16.66 -16.02 -11.52
CA SER A 710 -17.29 -16.75 -12.61
C SER A 710 -16.43 -16.67 -13.88
N GLU A 711 -16.57 -17.68 -14.73
CA GLU A 711 -15.85 -17.69 -15.99
C GLU A 711 -16.24 -16.49 -16.85
N THR A 712 -15.25 -15.85 -17.42
CA THR A 712 -15.39 -14.81 -18.44
C THR A 712 -14.50 -15.13 -19.61
N VAL A 713 -14.75 -14.51 -20.73
CA VAL A 713 -14.01 -14.78 -21.96
C VAL A 713 -13.19 -13.56 -22.35
N SER A 714 -11.95 -13.80 -22.73
CA SER A 714 -10.98 -12.84 -23.22
C SER A 714 -10.45 -13.32 -24.58
N PHE A 715 -9.81 -12.43 -25.34
CA PHE A 715 -9.06 -12.76 -26.54
C PHE A 715 -7.60 -12.46 -26.31
N ASP A 716 -6.85 -13.48 -25.92
CA ASP A 716 -5.43 -13.33 -25.63
C ASP A 716 -4.58 -13.53 -26.88
N GLN A 717 -3.52 -12.73 -26.99
CA GLN A 717 -2.48 -13.00 -27.97
C GLN A 717 -1.59 -14.13 -27.44
N LEU A 718 -1.64 -15.28 -28.12
CA LEU A 718 -0.88 -16.48 -27.77
C LEU A 718 -0.08 -16.97 -28.95
N ASN A 719 1.06 -17.58 -28.66
CA ASN A 719 1.84 -18.30 -29.64
C ASN A 719 1.51 -19.80 -29.56
N ASP A 720 0.88 -20.35 -30.59
CA ASP A 720 0.64 -21.80 -30.60
C ASP A 720 1.91 -22.52 -31.11
N PRO A 721 2.61 -23.35 -30.28
CA PRO A 721 3.77 -24.09 -30.72
C PRO A 721 3.48 -25.04 -31.91
N CYS A 722 2.20 -25.47 -32.04
CA CYS A 722 1.81 -26.37 -33.15
C CYS A 722 1.64 -25.64 -34.50
N ALA A 723 1.71 -24.31 -34.53
CA ALA A 723 1.78 -23.53 -35.76
C ALA A 723 3.11 -23.73 -36.51
N LEU A 724 4.17 -24.13 -35.79
CA LEU A 724 5.47 -24.42 -36.39
C LEU A 724 5.50 -25.84 -36.95
N ALA A 725 5.73 -25.97 -38.28
CA ALA A 725 5.73 -27.28 -38.96
C ALA A 725 6.75 -28.26 -38.35
N GLU A 726 7.85 -27.77 -37.81
CA GLU A 726 8.90 -28.56 -37.14
C GLU A 726 8.45 -29.24 -35.85
N ASN A 727 7.40 -28.74 -35.21
CA ASN A 727 6.86 -29.27 -33.97
C ASN A 727 5.81 -30.38 -34.20
N VAL A 728 5.28 -30.48 -35.42
CA VAL A 728 4.20 -31.44 -35.73
C VAL A 728 4.76 -32.88 -35.77
N GLY A 729 4.16 -33.76 -34.97
CA GLY A 729 4.62 -35.13 -34.78
C GLY A 729 5.92 -35.27 -33.96
N VAL A 730 6.51 -34.14 -33.52
CA VAL A 730 7.69 -34.09 -32.63
C VAL A 730 7.27 -33.80 -31.20
N LEU A 731 6.42 -32.78 -31.02
CA LEU A 731 5.81 -32.51 -29.73
C LEU A 731 4.54 -33.35 -29.54
N PRO A 732 4.38 -34.05 -28.39
CA PRO A 732 3.26 -34.98 -28.17
C PRO A 732 1.87 -34.36 -28.38
N GLY A 733 1.66 -33.10 -28.03
CA GLY A 733 0.37 -32.39 -28.21
C GLY A 733 0.18 -31.83 -29.62
N CYS A 734 1.18 -31.82 -30.49
CA CYS A 734 1.12 -31.27 -31.84
C CYS A 734 0.92 -32.37 -32.89
N THR A 735 -0.27 -32.90 -33.02
CA THR A 735 -0.61 -33.96 -33.98
C THR A 735 -0.84 -33.46 -35.41
N GLN A 736 -1.25 -32.17 -35.52
CA GLN A 736 -1.51 -31.46 -36.77
C GLN A 736 -0.95 -30.05 -36.70
N GLN A 737 -0.66 -29.42 -37.84
CA GLN A 737 -0.20 -28.04 -37.89
C GLN A 737 -1.41 -27.10 -37.77
N SER A 738 -1.37 -26.20 -36.79
CA SER A 738 -2.36 -25.11 -36.69
C SER A 738 -1.99 -23.95 -37.63
N ASP A 739 -2.97 -23.08 -37.89
CA ASP A 739 -2.80 -21.90 -38.77
C ASP A 739 -1.79 -20.91 -38.14
N PRO A 740 -0.61 -20.68 -38.75
CA PRO A 740 0.40 -19.78 -38.23
C PRO A 740 0.01 -18.28 -38.35
N THR A 741 -1.08 -17.95 -39.03
CA THR A 741 -1.56 -16.57 -39.19
C THR A 741 -2.45 -16.11 -38.05
N VAL A 742 -3.00 -17.04 -37.27
CA VAL A 742 -3.84 -16.75 -36.13
C VAL A 742 -2.98 -16.55 -34.87
N GLN A 743 -3.08 -15.38 -34.26
CA GLN A 743 -2.31 -15.03 -33.06
C GLN A 743 -3.22 -14.67 -31.86
N GLN A 744 -4.50 -14.50 -32.11
CA GLN A 744 -5.48 -14.14 -31.08
C GLN A 744 -6.47 -15.27 -30.90
N PHE A 745 -6.61 -15.75 -29.66
CA PHE A 745 -7.41 -16.93 -29.36
C PHE A 745 -8.40 -16.66 -28.23
N VAL A 746 -9.54 -17.34 -28.31
CA VAL A 746 -10.54 -17.31 -27.25
C VAL A 746 -9.95 -17.92 -25.98
N THR A 747 -9.87 -17.15 -24.93
CA THR A 747 -9.38 -17.58 -23.61
C THR A 747 -10.46 -17.43 -22.57
N VAL A 748 -10.78 -18.52 -21.87
CA VAL A 748 -11.69 -18.50 -20.72
C VAL A 748 -10.87 -18.27 -19.47
N ARG A 749 -11.17 -17.20 -18.76
CA ARG A 749 -10.57 -16.85 -17.48
C ARG A 749 -11.61 -16.99 -16.39
N GLY A 750 -11.18 -17.26 -15.16
CA GLY A 750 -12.07 -17.40 -14.01
C GLY A 750 -11.33 -17.95 -12.79
N GLY A 751 -12.08 -18.13 -11.71
CA GLY A 751 -11.61 -18.77 -10.49
C GLY A 751 -11.56 -20.29 -10.62
N ASP A 752 -10.85 -20.91 -9.65
CA ASP A 752 -10.85 -22.36 -9.50
C ASP A 752 -10.95 -22.72 -8.00
N ARG A 753 -12.01 -23.47 -7.65
CA ARG A 753 -12.28 -23.84 -6.24
C ARG A 753 -11.32 -24.91 -5.70
N ASP A 754 -10.55 -25.57 -6.56
CA ASP A 754 -9.59 -26.60 -6.18
C ASP A 754 -8.19 -26.04 -5.88
N LEU A 755 -8.02 -24.71 -5.88
CA LEU A 755 -6.77 -24.06 -5.54
C LEU A 755 -6.33 -24.36 -4.10
N ARG A 756 -5.04 -24.57 -3.97
CA ARG A 756 -4.35 -24.75 -2.68
C ARG A 756 -3.64 -23.47 -2.26
N ALA A 757 -3.36 -23.35 -0.97
CA ALA A 757 -2.52 -22.27 -0.48
C ALA A 757 -1.12 -22.31 -1.11
N GLU A 758 -0.59 -21.13 -1.45
CA GLU A 758 0.83 -20.97 -1.74
C GLU A 758 1.63 -21.19 -0.45
N SER A 759 2.80 -21.80 -0.56
CA SER A 759 3.72 -22.00 0.57
C SER A 759 4.99 -21.18 0.39
N ALA A 760 5.55 -20.68 1.48
CA ALA A 760 6.79 -19.93 1.44
C ALA A 760 7.72 -20.30 2.60
N SER A 761 9.01 -20.09 2.36
CA SER A 761 10.05 -20.11 3.40
C SER A 761 10.86 -18.84 3.30
N THR A 762 11.01 -18.15 4.42
CA THR A 762 11.79 -16.92 4.53
C THR A 762 12.95 -17.16 5.49
N ILE A 763 14.16 -16.78 5.07
CA ILE A 763 15.36 -16.75 5.91
C ILE A 763 15.87 -15.32 5.91
N THR A 764 16.11 -14.77 7.12
CA THR A 764 16.80 -13.51 7.27
C THR A 764 18.01 -13.69 8.18
N ALA A 765 19.08 -12.92 7.91
CA ALA A 765 20.27 -12.89 8.75
C ALA A 765 20.89 -11.51 8.70
N GLY A 766 21.16 -10.91 9.86
CA GLY A 766 21.63 -9.54 9.91
C GLY A 766 22.54 -9.23 11.07
N ILE A 767 23.16 -8.06 10.96
CA ILE A 767 23.96 -7.45 12.00
C ILE A 767 23.50 -6.01 12.22
N ALA A 768 23.31 -5.63 13.48
CA ALA A 768 23.10 -4.24 13.88
C ALA A 768 24.25 -3.80 14.79
N LEU A 769 24.75 -2.59 14.55
CA LEU A 769 25.92 -2.01 15.23
C LEU A 769 25.56 -0.63 15.78
N MET A 770 25.87 -0.38 17.04
CA MET A 770 25.74 0.91 17.72
C MET A 770 27.07 1.19 18.49
N PRO A 771 28.16 1.52 17.77
CA PRO A 771 29.50 1.58 18.37
C PRO A 771 29.63 2.74 19.35
N GLU A 772 29.97 2.46 20.61
CA GLU A 772 30.18 3.47 21.66
C GLU A 772 31.25 4.51 21.30
N ALA A 773 32.23 4.12 20.47
CA ALA A 773 33.31 5.00 20.01
C ALA A 773 32.80 6.12 19.07
N VAL A 774 31.66 5.93 18.41
CA VAL A 774 31.04 6.91 17.52
C VAL A 774 29.60 7.10 17.97
N ARG A 775 29.44 7.97 18.98
CA ARG A 775 28.11 8.24 19.55
C ARG A 775 27.15 8.74 18.47
N GLY A 776 25.90 8.28 18.54
CA GLY A 776 24.84 8.63 17.58
C GLY A 776 24.90 7.85 16.25
N LEU A 777 25.87 6.93 16.06
CA LEU A 777 25.89 6.05 14.90
C LEU A 777 25.13 4.75 15.16
N SER A 778 24.19 4.44 14.29
CA SER A 778 23.46 3.17 14.22
C SER A 778 23.53 2.65 12.79
N ALA A 779 23.90 1.38 12.61
CA ALA A 779 24.00 0.76 11.30
C ALA A 779 23.44 -0.67 11.33
N SER A 780 22.70 -1.07 10.32
CA SER A 780 22.30 -2.47 10.11
C SER A 780 22.52 -2.92 8.68
N LEU A 781 22.80 -4.21 8.54
CA LEU A 781 22.89 -4.93 7.27
C LEU A 781 22.17 -6.25 7.45
N ASP A 782 21.15 -6.48 6.63
CA ASP A 782 20.31 -7.65 6.68
C ASP A 782 20.24 -8.34 5.31
N TYR A 783 20.54 -9.61 5.26
CA TYR A 783 20.34 -10.50 4.12
C TYR A 783 18.97 -11.16 4.26
N TYR A 784 18.23 -11.25 3.14
CA TYR A 784 16.98 -11.98 3.06
C TYR A 784 16.97 -12.97 1.90
N TRP A 785 16.26 -14.08 2.09
CA TRP A 785 15.94 -15.06 1.06
C TRP A 785 14.52 -15.56 1.27
N ILE A 786 13.69 -15.42 0.24
CA ILE A 786 12.29 -15.82 0.21
C ILE A 786 12.11 -16.81 -0.93
N SER A 787 11.51 -17.96 -0.64
CA SER A 787 11.21 -19.00 -1.62
C SER A 787 9.73 -19.36 -1.53
N ALA A 788 8.96 -19.00 -2.57
CA ALA A 788 7.53 -19.32 -2.68
C ALA A 788 7.33 -20.48 -3.69
N ARG A 789 6.39 -21.34 -3.39
CA ARG A 789 6.00 -22.51 -4.19
C ARG A 789 4.48 -22.59 -4.30
N ASP A 790 4.00 -23.32 -5.32
CA ASP A 790 2.56 -23.41 -5.61
C ASP A 790 1.92 -22.05 -5.87
N VAL A 791 2.67 -21.12 -6.48
CA VAL A 791 2.21 -19.78 -6.81
C VAL A 791 0.99 -19.87 -7.72
N VAL A 792 -0.08 -19.16 -7.40
CA VAL A 792 -1.32 -19.17 -8.17
C VAL A 792 -1.21 -18.19 -9.33
N ASP A 793 -1.40 -18.71 -10.55
CA ASP A 793 -1.42 -17.92 -11.79
C ASP A 793 -2.46 -18.46 -12.79
N ALA A 794 -2.89 -17.62 -13.73
CA ALA A 794 -3.84 -17.94 -14.81
C ALA A 794 -3.16 -17.72 -16.18
N ASN A 795 -2.03 -18.37 -16.42
CA ASN A 795 -1.19 -18.16 -17.61
C ASN A 795 -1.62 -19.03 -18.79
N ALA A 796 -2.38 -18.44 -19.73
CA ALA A 796 -2.88 -19.14 -20.92
C ALA A 796 -1.73 -19.65 -21.82
N GLN A 797 -0.65 -18.88 -21.99
CA GLN A 797 0.49 -19.29 -22.80
C GLN A 797 1.20 -20.51 -22.20
N PHE A 798 1.32 -20.58 -20.86
CA PHE A 798 1.85 -21.74 -20.17
C PHE A 798 1.02 -23.00 -20.50
N ILE A 799 -0.32 -22.90 -20.41
CA ILE A 799 -1.24 -24.02 -20.67
C ILE A 799 -1.07 -24.53 -22.10
N VAL A 800 -0.99 -23.63 -23.09
CA VAL A 800 -0.78 -23.97 -24.50
C VAL A 800 0.59 -24.61 -24.71
N ASN A 801 1.64 -24.07 -24.10
CA ASN A 801 3.00 -24.62 -24.22
C ASN A 801 3.10 -26.02 -23.61
N GLU A 802 2.53 -26.25 -22.43
CA GLU A 802 2.55 -27.57 -21.77
C GLU A 802 1.69 -28.59 -22.52
N ASN A 803 0.55 -28.18 -23.08
CA ASN A 803 -0.25 -29.04 -23.92
C ASN A 803 0.56 -29.52 -25.15
N ALA A 804 1.18 -28.59 -25.87
CA ALA A 804 2.02 -28.94 -27.02
C ALA A 804 3.18 -29.86 -26.62
N ARG A 805 3.89 -29.57 -25.51
CA ARG A 805 5.10 -30.26 -25.07
C ARG A 805 4.85 -31.67 -24.52
N SER A 806 3.78 -31.86 -23.76
CA SER A 806 3.54 -33.08 -22.96
C SER A 806 2.20 -33.73 -23.17
N GLY A 807 1.25 -33.10 -23.87
CA GLY A 807 -0.13 -33.54 -23.98
C GLY A 807 -0.94 -33.31 -22.66
N GLN A 808 -0.38 -32.59 -21.69
CA GLN A 808 -1.16 -32.19 -20.51
C GLN A 808 -2.16 -31.07 -20.86
N PHE A 809 -3.19 -30.90 -20.04
CA PHE A 809 -4.21 -29.87 -20.27
C PHE A 809 -5.04 -30.08 -21.55
N ASP A 810 -5.21 -31.31 -22.03
CA ASP A 810 -6.05 -31.60 -23.21
C ASP A 810 -7.52 -31.16 -23.02
N ASP A 811 -7.99 -31.13 -21.78
CA ASP A 811 -9.32 -30.62 -21.38
C ASP A 811 -9.40 -29.10 -21.40
N ARG A 812 -8.25 -28.40 -21.40
CA ARG A 812 -8.13 -26.93 -21.36
C ARG A 812 -7.70 -26.32 -22.70
N VAL A 813 -7.10 -27.10 -23.60
CA VAL A 813 -6.64 -26.65 -24.93
C VAL A 813 -7.48 -27.30 -26.01
N LEU A 814 -8.50 -26.58 -26.47
CA LEU A 814 -9.46 -27.09 -27.42
C LEU A 814 -8.99 -26.77 -28.86
N ARG A 815 -8.94 -27.79 -29.69
CA ARG A 815 -8.57 -27.71 -31.12
C ARG A 815 -9.70 -28.22 -31.98
N ASP A 816 -9.81 -27.68 -33.21
CA ASP A 816 -10.73 -28.21 -34.22
C ASP A 816 -10.17 -29.47 -34.91
N ASP A 817 -10.98 -30.06 -35.78
CA ASP A 817 -10.58 -31.27 -36.56
C ASP A 817 -9.39 -31.03 -37.48
N ALA A 818 -9.04 -29.78 -37.78
CA ALA A 818 -7.89 -29.38 -38.56
C ALA A 818 -6.62 -29.12 -37.72
N GLY A 819 -6.75 -29.22 -36.36
CA GLY A 819 -5.67 -28.99 -35.42
C GLY A 819 -5.50 -27.53 -35.00
N ASN A 820 -6.33 -26.63 -35.48
CA ASN A 820 -6.27 -25.22 -35.08
C ASN A 820 -6.73 -25.05 -33.66
N LEU A 821 -5.98 -24.23 -32.89
CA LEU A 821 -6.37 -23.82 -31.55
C LEU A 821 -7.63 -22.93 -31.60
N THR A 822 -8.69 -23.38 -30.96
CA THR A 822 -9.99 -22.66 -30.96
C THR A 822 -10.28 -21.99 -29.63
N ARG A 823 -9.86 -22.59 -28.51
CA ARG A 823 -10.16 -22.07 -27.16
C ARG A 823 -9.13 -22.57 -26.16
N VAL A 824 -8.77 -21.71 -25.20
CA VAL A 824 -7.93 -22.05 -24.05
C VAL A 824 -8.70 -21.75 -22.77
N VAL A 825 -8.75 -22.72 -21.85
CA VAL A 825 -9.32 -22.52 -20.52
C VAL A 825 -8.18 -22.19 -19.54
N ALA A 826 -8.04 -20.93 -19.25
CA ALA A 826 -6.97 -20.40 -18.40
C ALA A 826 -7.52 -19.91 -17.05
N THR A 827 -8.29 -20.75 -16.36
CA THR A 827 -8.63 -20.51 -14.96
C THR A 827 -7.39 -20.65 -14.07
N ALA A 828 -7.43 -20.03 -12.89
CA ALA A 828 -6.31 -20.00 -11.96
C ALA A 828 -5.77 -21.41 -11.60
N LEU A 829 -4.45 -21.54 -11.46
CA LEU A 829 -3.74 -22.81 -11.18
C LEU A 829 -2.57 -22.59 -10.22
N ASN A 830 -2.26 -23.59 -9.39
CA ASN A 830 -1.02 -23.62 -8.60
C ASN A 830 0.14 -24.18 -9.43
N ILE A 831 0.87 -23.35 -10.14
CA ILE A 831 1.89 -23.78 -11.11
C ILE A 831 3.27 -23.17 -10.89
N GLY A 832 3.36 -22.05 -10.20
CA GLY A 832 4.55 -21.23 -10.16
C GLY A 832 5.49 -21.51 -8.99
N SER A 833 6.72 -21.02 -9.15
CA SER A 833 7.67 -20.84 -8.05
C SER A 833 8.42 -19.53 -8.18
N ARG A 834 8.77 -18.93 -7.05
CA ARG A 834 9.46 -17.64 -7.00
C ARG A 834 10.53 -17.66 -5.92
N ASP A 835 11.76 -17.31 -6.29
CA ASP A 835 12.90 -17.23 -5.36
C ASP A 835 13.48 -15.81 -5.42
N VAL A 836 13.46 -15.09 -4.30
CA VAL A 836 13.92 -13.70 -4.17
C VAL A 836 14.98 -13.64 -3.10
N ASN A 837 16.12 -12.97 -3.35
CA ASN A 837 17.11 -12.69 -2.31
C ASN A 837 17.79 -11.34 -2.53
N GLY A 838 18.29 -10.78 -1.44
CA GLY A 838 18.92 -9.47 -1.47
C GLY A 838 19.46 -9.01 -0.12
N LEU A 839 19.73 -7.72 -0.03
CA LEU A 839 20.30 -7.06 1.13
C LEU A 839 19.53 -5.78 1.44
N ASP A 840 19.26 -5.55 2.71
CA ASP A 840 18.78 -4.27 3.24
C ASP A 840 19.88 -3.62 4.06
N VAL A 841 20.13 -2.33 3.84
CA VAL A 841 21.13 -1.53 4.55
C VAL A 841 20.47 -0.33 5.17
N ARG A 842 20.73 -0.07 6.44
CA ARG A 842 20.30 1.14 7.13
C ARG A 842 21.46 1.71 7.93
N VAL A 843 21.72 3.01 7.78
CA VAL A 843 22.68 3.75 8.59
C VAL A 843 22.07 5.07 9.00
N VAL A 844 22.09 5.35 10.29
CA VAL A 844 21.66 6.64 10.84
C VAL A 844 22.79 7.17 11.68
N TYR A 845 23.11 8.45 11.51
CA TYR A 845 24.13 9.14 12.28
C TYR A 845 23.60 10.46 12.78
N ASP A 846 23.36 10.53 14.08
CA ASP A 846 22.97 11.75 14.77
C ASP A 846 24.20 12.48 15.31
N VAL A 847 24.40 13.70 14.83
CA VAL A 847 25.52 14.57 15.23
C VAL A 847 25.01 15.66 16.13
N GLU A 848 25.22 15.50 17.43
CA GLU A 848 25.02 16.59 18.38
C GLU A 848 26.02 17.70 18.17
N SER A 849 25.60 18.82 17.63
CA SER A 849 26.41 20.01 17.49
C SER A 849 25.83 21.18 18.28
N THR A 850 26.57 21.61 19.35
CA THR A 850 26.14 22.70 20.22
C THR A 850 26.17 24.09 19.57
N ARG A 851 26.95 24.27 18.50
CA ARG A 851 27.13 25.58 17.83
C ARG A 851 26.28 25.72 16.56
N LEU A 852 26.13 24.65 15.78
CA LEU A 852 25.42 24.65 14.50
C LEU A 852 24.00 24.11 14.57
N GLY A 853 23.60 23.55 15.69
CA GLY A 853 22.37 22.78 15.87
C GLY A 853 22.65 21.28 15.78
N GLY A 854 21.62 20.43 15.86
CA GLY A 854 21.69 18.99 15.62
C GLY A 854 21.60 18.70 14.13
N ILE A 855 22.24 17.64 13.68
CA ILE A 855 22.20 17.12 12.30
C ILE A 855 22.01 15.61 12.39
N GLU A 856 20.96 15.11 11.78
CA GLU A 856 20.79 13.68 11.53
C GLU A 856 21.10 13.38 10.06
N LEU A 857 21.85 12.32 9.83
CA LEU A 857 22.11 11.75 8.50
C LEU A 857 21.54 10.34 8.45
N ALA A 858 20.69 10.06 7.48
CA ALA A 858 20.07 8.76 7.28
C ALA A 858 20.39 8.20 5.88
N PHE A 859 20.73 6.91 5.81
CA PHE A 859 20.90 6.17 4.58
C PHE A 859 20.13 4.86 4.69
N ASN A 860 19.19 4.64 3.78
CA ASN A 860 18.43 3.41 3.66
C ASN A 860 18.53 2.89 2.22
N ALA A 861 18.84 1.62 2.04
CA ALA A 861 18.95 1.02 0.72
C ALA A 861 18.51 -0.44 0.72
N THR A 862 17.88 -0.87 -0.37
CA THR A 862 17.59 -2.27 -0.66
C THR A 862 18.29 -2.65 -1.96
N HIS A 863 18.98 -3.80 -1.95
CA HIS A 863 19.57 -4.43 -3.12
C HIS A 863 18.85 -5.75 -3.40
N ILE A 864 18.17 -5.84 -4.54
CA ILE A 864 17.61 -7.09 -5.05
C ILE A 864 18.72 -7.80 -5.85
N ARG A 865 19.34 -8.81 -5.23
CA ARG A 865 20.45 -9.55 -5.87
C ARG A 865 19.94 -10.51 -6.95
N SER A 866 18.79 -11.14 -6.71
CA SER A 866 18.18 -12.10 -7.63
C SER A 866 16.68 -12.16 -7.38
N PHE A 867 15.90 -12.13 -8.45
CA PHE A 867 14.47 -12.35 -8.48
C PHE A 867 14.17 -13.39 -9.56
N ARG A 868 14.08 -14.65 -9.16
CA ARG A 868 13.84 -15.76 -10.09
C ARG A 868 12.38 -16.16 -10.05
N ASP A 869 11.70 -15.89 -11.13
CA ASP A 869 10.33 -16.29 -11.36
C ASP A 869 10.27 -17.46 -12.34
N ARG A 870 9.45 -18.43 -12.01
CA ARG A 870 9.15 -19.57 -12.85
C ARG A 870 7.65 -19.83 -12.74
N LEU A 871 6.91 -19.26 -13.67
CA LEU A 871 5.46 -19.50 -13.78
C LEU A 871 5.18 -20.76 -14.62
N ASP A 872 6.14 -21.18 -15.41
CA ASP A 872 6.14 -22.43 -16.18
C ASP A 872 7.19 -23.39 -15.60
N PRO A 873 6.79 -24.52 -14.97
CA PRO A 873 7.75 -25.52 -14.44
C PRO A 873 8.72 -26.10 -15.48
N ALA A 874 8.35 -26.09 -16.76
CA ALA A 874 9.19 -26.61 -17.86
C ALA A 874 10.18 -25.59 -18.37
N SER A 875 9.94 -24.30 -18.16
CA SER A 875 10.85 -23.24 -18.57
C SER A 875 11.97 -23.02 -17.55
N PRO A 876 13.17 -22.62 -17.98
CA PRO A 876 14.22 -22.23 -17.06
C PRO A 876 13.77 -21.01 -16.24
N ALA A 877 14.12 -21.00 -14.94
CA ALA A 877 13.88 -19.82 -14.12
C ALA A 877 14.60 -18.59 -14.69
N ARG A 878 13.87 -17.51 -14.91
CA ARG A 878 14.43 -16.27 -15.43
C ARG A 878 14.72 -15.33 -14.26
N ASP A 879 15.95 -14.84 -14.17
CA ASP A 879 16.30 -13.80 -13.21
C ASP A 879 15.84 -12.45 -13.74
N GLN A 880 15.02 -11.76 -12.98
CA GLN A 880 14.42 -10.48 -13.34
C GLN A 880 14.98 -9.31 -12.51
N ALA A 881 15.95 -9.54 -11.61
CA ALA A 881 16.63 -8.44 -10.93
C ALA A 881 17.27 -7.49 -11.96
N GLY A 882 17.18 -6.18 -11.74
CA GLY A 882 17.64 -5.17 -12.69
C GLY A 882 16.80 -5.06 -13.97
N THR A 883 15.58 -5.63 -14.02
CA THR A 883 14.73 -5.57 -15.22
C THR A 883 13.40 -4.84 -14.97
N PHE A 884 12.80 -4.40 -16.07
CA PHE A 884 11.42 -3.92 -16.11
C PHE A 884 10.60 -4.78 -17.09
N THR A 885 9.46 -5.27 -16.63
CA THR A 885 8.44 -5.95 -17.44
C THR A 885 7.06 -5.41 -17.04
N ASP A 886 6.30 -4.91 -18.00
CA ASP A 886 5.00 -4.31 -17.73
C ASP A 886 3.95 -5.34 -17.28
N GLU A 887 3.06 -4.96 -16.35
CA GLU A 887 1.99 -5.83 -15.84
C GLU A 887 1.00 -6.24 -16.96
N ALA A 888 0.70 -5.33 -17.91
CA ALA A 888 -0.15 -5.64 -19.05
C ALA A 888 0.40 -6.80 -19.92
N SER A 889 1.71 -7.07 -19.80
CA SER A 889 2.38 -8.22 -20.41
C SER A 889 2.62 -9.37 -19.41
N SER A 890 1.85 -9.45 -18.33
CA SER A 890 2.04 -10.39 -17.22
C SER A 890 3.42 -10.28 -16.55
N GLY A 891 3.99 -9.07 -16.52
CA GLY A 891 5.29 -8.79 -15.92
C GLY A 891 5.19 -8.44 -14.43
N ASN A 892 6.35 -8.41 -13.76
CA ASN A 892 6.47 -8.12 -12.33
C ASN A 892 6.72 -6.63 -12.01
N GLY A 893 6.66 -5.74 -13.02
CA GLY A 893 7.01 -4.33 -12.87
C GLY A 893 8.50 -4.06 -12.86
N ALA A 894 8.91 -2.93 -12.29
CA ALA A 894 10.31 -2.59 -12.11
C ALA A 894 10.91 -3.29 -10.88
N LEU A 895 12.00 -4.01 -11.08
CA LEU A 895 12.77 -4.71 -10.05
C LEU A 895 14.22 -4.17 -10.03
N PRO A 896 14.45 -2.90 -9.60
CA PRO A 896 15.77 -2.29 -9.66
C PRO A 896 16.76 -3.04 -8.76
N ASP A 897 18.00 -3.19 -9.23
CA ASP A 897 19.08 -3.77 -8.43
C ASP A 897 19.29 -2.99 -7.14
N TRP A 898 19.22 -1.66 -7.22
CA TRP A 898 19.34 -0.77 -6.08
C TRP A 898 18.23 0.28 -6.04
N LYS A 899 17.63 0.40 -4.87
CA LYS A 899 16.80 1.54 -4.50
C LYS A 899 17.30 2.09 -3.18
N ALA A 900 17.51 3.40 -3.09
CA ALA A 900 18.12 4.00 -1.91
C ALA A 900 17.56 5.38 -1.60
N ASN A 901 17.57 5.74 -0.31
CA ASN A 901 17.24 7.06 0.21
C ASN A 901 18.41 7.59 1.03
N VAL A 902 18.79 8.84 0.80
CA VAL A 902 19.76 9.58 1.60
C VAL A 902 19.08 10.80 2.18
N GLY A 903 18.98 10.87 3.50
CA GLY A 903 18.33 11.97 4.23
C GLY A 903 19.33 12.78 5.06
N MET A 904 19.05 14.06 5.20
CA MET A 904 19.69 14.95 6.15
C MET A 904 18.63 15.82 6.80
N THR A 905 18.52 15.77 8.11
CA THR A 905 17.67 16.67 8.91
C THR A 905 18.54 17.52 9.80
N TRP A 906 18.43 18.83 9.66
CA TRP A 906 19.08 19.81 10.51
C TRP A 906 18.05 20.56 11.35
N HIS A 907 18.32 20.74 12.62
CA HIS A 907 17.43 21.48 13.52
C HIS A 907 18.17 22.47 14.40
N ARG A 908 17.62 23.67 14.56
CA ARG A 908 18.16 24.71 15.45
C ARG A 908 17.12 25.76 15.79
N ARG A 909 16.88 26.01 17.10
CA ARG A 909 16.05 27.12 17.61
C ARG A 909 14.66 27.19 16.94
N GLY A 910 13.99 26.06 16.82
CA GLY A 910 12.68 25.96 16.19
C GLY A 910 12.68 25.87 14.66
N TRP A 911 13.81 26.08 14.00
CA TRP A 911 14.00 25.80 12.57
C TRP A 911 14.40 24.35 12.35
N GLN A 912 13.83 23.76 11.34
CA GLN A 912 14.20 22.43 10.85
C GLN A 912 14.32 22.49 9.33
N LEU A 913 15.39 21.89 8.79
CA LEU A 913 15.60 21.70 7.35
C LEU A 913 15.75 20.20 7.10
N ALA A 914 14.83 19.62 6.36
CA ALA A 914 14.89 18.25 5.87
C ALA A 914 15.28 18.25 4.38
N TYR A 915 16.22 17.40 4.00
CA TYR A 915 16.64 17.20 2.62
C TYR A 915 16.80 15.71 2.35
N THR A 916 16.09 15.19 1.34
CA THR A 916 16.10 13.77 1.00
C THR A 916 16.39 13.58 -0.48
N VAL A 917 17.22 12.61 -0.80
CA VAL A 917 17.50 12.15 -2.16
C VAL A 917 16.99 10.71 -2.31
N HIS A 918 16.08 10.49 -3.23
CA HIS A 918 15.61 9.18 -3.64
C HIS A 918 16.35 8.74 -4.90
N TYR A 919 16.83 7.50 -4.91
CA TYR A 919 17.58 6.91 -6.01
C TYR A 919 16.98 5.57 -6.43
N VAL A 920 16.82 5.38 -7.74
CA VAL A 920 16.50 4.11 -8.40
C VAL A 920 17.57 3.83 -9.44
N SER A 921 18.16 2.63 -9.43
CA SER A 921 19.18 2.23 -10.43
C SER A 921 18.56 2.12 -11.83
N ASP A 922 19.42 2.03 -12.82
CA ASP A 922 19.02 1.69 -14.18
C ASP A 922 18.41 0.28 -14.26
N LEU A 923 17.58 0.08 -15.28
CA LEU A 923 16.88 -1.17 -15.54
C LEU A 923 17.07 -1.59 -16.98
N THR A 924 16.98 -2.88 -17.24
CA THR A 924 16.93 -3.43 -18.59
C THR A 924 15.48 -3.77 -18.96
N GLU A 925 15.00 -3.30 -20.09
CA GLU A 925 13.71 -3.66 -20.68
C GLU A 925 13.88 -4.36 -22.03
N LEU A 926 12.88 -5.17 -22.41
CA LEU A 926 12.76 -5.72 -23.76
C LEU A 926 11.84 -4.81 -24.58
N ILE A 927 12.34 -4.30 -25.71
CA ILE A 927 11.52 -3.45 -26.60
C ILE A 927 10.45 -4.34 -27.26
N PRO A 928 9.16 -4.03 -27.10
CA PRO A 928 8.09 -4.79 -27.75
C PRO A 928 8.31 -4.93 -29.25
N THR A 929 8.03 -6.08 -29.82
CA THR A 929 8.09 -6.40 -31.26
C THR A 929 9.47 -6.47 -31.92
N THR A 930 10.57 -6.25 -31.20
CA THR A 930 11.93 -6.19 -31.80
C THR A 930 12.92 -7.19 -31.24
N ASP A 931 12.63 -7.87 -30.12
CA ASP A 931 13.54 -8.73 -29.35
C ASP A 931 14.85 -8.03 -28.89
N MET A 932 14.93 -6.71 -29.01
CA MET A 932 16.08 -5.93 -28.57
C MET A 932 15.92 -5.47 -27.12
N THR A 933 16.99 -5.55 -26.37
CA THR A 933 17.03 -4.98 -25.02
C THR A 933 17.42 -3.51 -25.05
N ARG A 934 16.90 -2.75 -24.12
CA ARG A 934 17.21 -1.34 -23.92
C ARG A 934 17.42 -1.05 -22.44
N THR A 935 18.20 -0.03 -22.13
CA THR A 935 18.38 0.46 -20.76
C THR A 935 17.41 1.59 -20.47
N ILE A 936 16.67 1.49 -19.36
CA ILE A 936 15.94 2.59 -18.71
C ILE A 936 16.93 3.24 -17.76
N ASP A 937 17.18 4.54 -17.92
CA ASP A 937 18.18 5.28 -17.15
C ASP A 937 17.86 5.32 -15.65
N SER A 938 18.89 5.41 -14.82
CA SER A 938 18.72 5.63 -13.38
C SER A 938 18.02 6.95 -13.08
N TRP A 939 17.26 7.01 -11.98
CA TRP A 939 16.48 8.18 -11.59
C TRP A 939 16.86 8.69 -10.20
N ARG A 940 16.86 10.03 -10.05
CA ARG A 940 17.18 10.71 -8.80
C ARG A 940 16.23 11.85 -8.58
N VAL A 941 15.63 11.89 -7.38
CA VAL A 941 14.72 12.97 -6.96
C VAL A 941 15.22 13.58 -5.67
N HIS A 942 15.20 14.89 -5.60
CA HIS A 942 15.66 15.67 -4.47
C HIS A 942 14.46 16.41 -3.86
N ASN A 943 14.19 16.16 -2.59
CA ASN A 943 13.14 16.81 -1.83
C ASN A 943 13.75 17.69 -0.75
N VAL A 944 13.14 18.85 -0.50
CA VAL A 944 13.56 19.78 0.55
C VAL A 944 12.36 20.35 1.27
N GLN A 945 12.42 20.44 2.59
CA GLN A 945 11.44 21.11 3.42
C GLN A 945 12.12 21.99 4.47
N LEU A 946 11.60 23.19 4.65
CA LEU A 946 11.98 24.09 5.72
C LEU A 946 10.77 24.31 6.63
N SER A 947 10.94 24.02 7.90
CA SER A 947 9.88 24.13 8.91
C SER A 947 10.32 25.08 10.03
N TYR A 948 9.35 25.74 10.62
CA TYR A 948 9.54 26.55 11.83
C TYR A 948 8.42 26.30 12.85
N LEU A 949 8.83 25.98 14.07
CA LEU A 949 7.95 25.90 15.24
C LEU A 949 8.53 26.78 16.35
N GLY A 950 7.82 27.83 16.78
CA GLY A 950 8.34 28.68 17.82
C GLY A 950 7.49 29.92 18.10
N PRO A 951 7.97 30.85 18.93
CA PRO A 951 7.22 32.04 19.37
C PRO A 951 6.74 32.93 18.24
N LEU A 952 7.49 33.04 17.12
CA LEU A 952 7.11 33.86 15.97
C LEU A 952 5.81 33.42 15.32
N THR A 953 5.54 32.10 15.32
CA THR A 953 4.33 31.47 14.75
C THR A 953 3.32 31.14 15.83
N ARG A 954 3.48 31.64 17.09
CA ARG A 954 2.64 31.30 18.23
C ARG A 954 2.53 29.80 18.44
N TRP A 955 3.64 29.08 18.29
CA TRP A 955 3.75 27.62 18.39
C TRP A 955 2.91 26.86 17.35
N THR A 956 2.64 27.48 16.22
CA THR A 956 2.12 26.81 15.03
C THR A 956 3.33 26.35 14.20
N ARG A 957 3.42 25.09 13.84
CA ARG A 957 4.41 24.61 12.87
C ARG A 957 3.98 25.07 11.47
N ILE A 958 4.85 25.78 10.81
CA ILE A 958 4.68 26.17 9.40
C ILE A 958 5.83 25.55 8.63
N SER A 959 5.50 24.76 7.61
CA SER A 959 6.44 24.10 6.73
C SER A 959 6.22 24.57 5.30
N VAL A 960 7.30 24.76 4.56
CA VAL A 960 7.27 24.97 3.10
C VAL A 960 8.30 24.07 2.47
N GLY A 961 7.94 23.45 1.35
CA GLY A 961 8.83 22.48 0.72
C GLY A 961 8.65 22.36 -0.78
N ALA A 962 9.57 21.63 -1.37
CA ALA A 962 9.56 21.25 -2.77
C ALA A 962 9.94 19.78 -2.90
N ASN A 963 9.03 18.96 -3.41
CA ASN A 963 9.36 17.61 -3.86
C ASN A 963 9.81 17.70 -5.33
N ASN A 964 10.78 16.86 -5.71
CA ASN A 964 11.44 16.92 -7.00
C ASN A 964 11.97 18.34 -7.33
N LEU A 965 12.78 18.87 -6.43
CA LEU A 965 13.32 20.26 -6.50
C LEU A 965 13.90 20.64 -7.88
N PHE A 966 14.53 19.69 -8.56
CA PHE A 966 15.19 19.92 -9.85
C PHE A 966 14.34 19.56 -11.08
N ASP A 967 13.04 19.25 -10.87
CA ASP A 967 12.06 18.88 -11.95
C ASP A 967 12.57 17.69 -12.79
N ALA A 968 13.12 16.67 -12.12
CA ALA A 968 13.60 15.45 -12.77
C ALA A 968 12.43 14.73 -13.46
N VAL A 969 12.61 14.45 -14.74
CA VAL A 969 11.60 13.76 -15.57
C VAL A 969 11.79 12.24 -15.40
N PRO A 970 10.71 11.44 -15.33
CA PRO A 970 10.80 9.98 -15.36
C PRO A 970 11.61 9.49 -16.57
N PRO A 971 12.44 8.44 -16.42
CA PRO A 971 13.14 7.85 -17.56
C PRO A 971 12.14 7.23 -18.55
N TYR A 972 12.50 7.25 -19.85
CA TYR A 972 11.66 6.65 -20.88
C TYR A 972 11.69 5.12 -20.81
N SER A 973 10.52 4.49 -20.93
CA SER A 973 10.34 3.06 -21.13
C SER A 973 9.55 2.78 -22.43
N ALA A 974 10.12 1.97 -23.31
CA ALA A 974 9.44 1.50 -24.50
C ALA A 974 8.44 0.38 -24.20
N ALA A 975 8.68 -0.40 -23.15
CA ALA A 975 7.81 -1.50 -22.72
C ALA A 975 6.60 -1.02 -21.92
N ALA A 976 6.67 0.12 -21.22
CA ALA A 976 5.57 0.61 -20.39
C ALA A 976 4.30 0.84 -21.22
N PHE A 977 3.17 0.32 -20.73
CA PHE A 977 1.91 0.28 -21.45
C PHE A 977 1.30 1.69 -21.60
N ASN A 978 1.24 2.44 -20.52
CA ASN A 978 0.51 3.72 -20.49
C ASN A 978 1.33 4.90 -21.04
N ASP A 979 2.16 5.52 -20.23
CA ASP A 979 2.69 6.87 -20.45
C ASP A 979 4.17 6.93 -20.87
N SER A 980 4.71 5.85 -21.48
CA SER A 980 6.13 5.74 -21.83
C SER A 980 7.11 5.83 -20.67
N TYR A 981 6.65 5.49 -19.46
CA TYR A 981 7.44 5.34 -18.24
C TYR A 981 6.69 4.40 -17.26
N ASP A 982 7.38 3.79 -16.32
CA ASP A 982 6.72 3.00 -15.27
C ASP A 982 6.15 3.90 -14.18
N ALA A 983 4.83 4.11 -14.20
CA ALA A 983 4.11 4.97 -13.24
C ALA A 983 4.07 4.40 -11.81
N ARG A 984 4.40 3.10 -11.62
CA ARG A 984 4.46 2.46 -10.30
C ARG A 984 5.73 2.83 -9.54
N THR A 985 6.82 3.05 -10.27
CA THR A 985 8.14 3.34 -9.71
C THR A 985 8.46 4.84 -9.75
N TYR A 986 8.15 5.53 -10.85
CA TYR A 986 8.52 6.90 -11.10
C TYR A 986 7.34 7.85 -10.98
N ASP A 987 7.62 9.13 -10.67
CA ASP A 987 6.62 10.16 -10.48
C ASP A 987 6.65 11.19 -11.62
N ILE A 988 5.52 11.39 -12.27
CA ILE A 988 5.39 12.34 -13.38
C ILE A 988 4.95 13.74 -12.93
N THR A 989 4.61 13.94 -11.68
CA THR A 989 4.18 15.23 -11.11
C THR A 989 5.14 16.37 -11.50
N GLY A 990 6.45 16.08 -11.57
CA GLY A 990 7.49 17.09 -11.74
C GLY A 990 7.78 17.79 -10.41
N ARG A 991 8.23 19.06 -10.44
CA ARG A 991 8.45 19.83 -9.21
C ARG A 991 7.11 20.17 -8.58
N TYR A 992 6.91 19.67 -7.34
CA TYR A 992 5.72 19.94 -6.53
C TYR A 992 6.09 20.84 -5.36
N LEU A 993 5.40 21.98 -5.24
CA LEU A 993 5.61 22.99 -4.19
C LEU A 993 4.45 22.89 -3.20
N TYR A 994 4.75 22.90 -1.90
CA TYR A 994 3.72 22.80 -0.89
C TYR A 994 3.98 23.67 0.33
N ALA A 995 2.91 23.95 1.05
CA ALA A 995 2.93 24.57 2.36
C ALA A 995 2.04 23.76 3.32
N GLN A 996 2.50 23.57 4.56
CA GLN A 996 1.79 22.84 5.60
C GLN A 996 1.73 23.68 6.88
N LEU A 997 0.61 23.58 7.56
CA LEU A 997 0.37 24.23 8.86
C LEU A 997 -0.15 23.17 9.83
N VAL A 998 0.51 23.07 11.00
CA VAL A 998 0.10 22.17 12.10
C VAL A 998 -0.02 22.99 13.36
N LYS A 999 -1.17 22.89 14.04
CA LYS A 999 -1.46 23.63 15.27
C LYS A 999 -2.14 22.73 16.29
N ASP A 1000 -1.56 22.65 17.46
CA ASP A 1000 -2.18 22.08 18.66
C ASP A 1000 -2.77 23.24 19.50
N LEU A 1001 -4.07 23.15 19.91
CA LEU A 1001 -4.87 24.15 20.59
C LEU A 1001 -5.37 23.64 21.94
#